data_be7202bf7073f2e4ba7f97b7046f52a0
#
_entry.id   be7202bf7073f2e4ba7f97b7046f52a0
#
_cell.length_a   1.000
_cell.length_b   1.000
_cell.length_c   1.000
_cell.angle_alpha   90.00
_cell.angle_beta   90.00
_cell.angle_gamma   90.00
#
_symmetry.space_group_name_H-M   'P 1'
#
loop_
_entity.id
_entity.type
_entity.pdbx_description
1 polymer ?
#
loop_
_entity_poly.entity_id
_entity_poly.type
_entity_poly.pdbx_seq_one_letter_code
_entity_poly.pdbx_strand_id
1 'polypeptide(L)'
;MKHCQRITEPPERDGRPHPFSYLYCLARKEPLMPLRLPFFLVRLTLGAVFVGGALSGCHAYLDSRYSDSLPPAQGVQAITGLDKSVSIRRNTLGMPLIETASFHDALFGLGYVHATDRLSQMVSMRLMAQGRLAEMAGPGVLEVDRFMRAVNLRQSAAVLYRESSPRMKRFFEVYARGVNAYLFRHRDKLPMDLAVTGYTPEYWKAEDSALVFCLLNFGLAVNLQEEIASLVMAQKVGADKVAWLLPTYPDEALPFEEADKLKGLRLSGDIAGLAALESAAAQVASLNMLGVAASNNWAISGSNTRSGKPILANDTHLPLSMPSYWNFVQIRSPKFQAAGVTIAGVPAVVAGFNGKLGWGMTMVMGDTQDLFLEQVRREGSRLLYLADGKWVPARERNETFFIKGARPVRETIYETRNGPLLNSVLGERKHPLQPLQLSSGYGLALKTNQFEADQTLDAFFDLTRAQSVDQAFEATRDIRAVALNIVFADQQSTGWQVTGRYPNRREGLGLLPSPGWEGRYDWDGYADPMLHPYDQDPIQGWLGTANHRTVPKGYGMQLSNSWYYPERAERIAELLGLGKQDTRSVIAMQYDQTTTFAAKLQTMLQAPGMAEPLKAAIDTLAEPEQRRAREALSTLLRFDGRLAAGSVDAALYETFLMEAARQTFLDELGPEGSAAWKALVEAANASYSAQADHLLGRDDSPFWDDIGTPQQEDKPAILARSLAASVSRMETALGADRSAWQWGQLHTYTWKSGTTQLAPYMSPSQRAGINAINGYLDRGPVAAGGDHSTLNVSAYRWGDNFDTWLIPAMRIIVDFGRDEPMIGLNSTGQSGNPASPHYADGIEAWLKGGYMSFPFKSENLDKVYGTQRLLLTPAPK
;
A
#
# COMPACT_ATOMS: atom_id res chain seq x y z
N MET A 1 29.57 -47.93 -33.63
CA MET A 1 30.88 -48.22 -32.99
C MET A 1 30.91 -47.59 -31.63
N LYS A 2 30.99 -48.48 -30.58
CA LYS A 2 31.73 -48.37 -29.31
C LYS A 2 31.61 -47.03 -28.52
N HIS A 3 31.25 -46.94 -27.28
CA HIS A 3 31.52 -47.79 -26.14
C HIS A 3 30.48 -47.59 -25.02
N CYS A 4 29.97 -48.66 -24.44
CA CYS A 4 29.41 -48.75 -23.08
C CYS A 4 30.56 -48.94 -22.11
N GLN A 5 30.51 -48.29 -20.96
CA GLN A 5 31.20 -48.77 -19.77
C GLN A 5 30.25 -48.78 -18.58
N ARG A 6 30.17 -49.99 -18.03
CA ARG A 6 29.55 -50.36 -16.74
C ARG A 6 30.44 -49.88 -15.60
N ILE A 7 29.84 -49.50 -14.48
CA ILE A 7 30.43 -49.66 -13.17
C ILE A 7 29.40 -50.28 -12.23
N THR A 8 29.86 -51.26 -11.50
CA THR A 8 29.24 -52.32 -10.74
C THR A 8 28.69 -51.88 -9.39
N GLU A 9 27.58 -52.54 -8.99
CA GLU A 9 27.06 -52.73 -7.60
C GLU A 9 27.98 -53.63 -6.78
N PRO A 10 27.70 -53.99 -5.48
CA PRO A 10 26.49 -54.09 -4.67
C PRO A 10 26.68 -53.85 -3.14
N PRO A 11 25.91 -54.33 -2.13
CA PRO A 11 24.65 -55.08 -2.14
C PRO A 11 23.59 -54.72 -1.06
N GLU A 12 22.33 -55.09 -1.39
CA GLU A 12 21.19 -55.60 -0.62
C GLU A 12 20.84 -55.17 0.82
N ARG A 13 19.55 -54.75 1.08
CA ARG A 13 18.50 -55.67 1.62
C ARG A 13 17.10 -55.02 1.67
N ASP A 14 16.12 -55.82 1.21
CA ASP A 14 14.68 -55.93 1.51
C ASP A 14 13.74 -54.84 1.04
N GLY A 15 12.98 -55.08 0.05
CA GLY A 15 11.86 -55.95 -0.11
C GLY A 15 10.52 -55.21 -0.30
N ARG A 16 10.09 -54.94 -1.49
CA ARG A 16 8.81 -55.11 -2.16
C ARG A 16 8.57 -54.06 -3.27
N PRO A 17 7.84 -54.41 -4.37
CA PRO A 17 7.98 -53.76 -5.66
C PRO A 17 6.97 -52.67 -5.92
N HIS A 18 7.39 -51.61 -6.62
CA HIS A 18 6.52 -50.72 -7.31
C HIS A 18 6.74 -50.82 -8.83
N PRO A 19 5.69 -50.89 -9.61
CA PRO A 19 5.76 -51.06 -11.07
C PRO A 19 5.78 -49.70 -11.74
N PHE A 20 6.88 -49.37 -12.40
CA PHE A 20 6.94 -48.50 -13.56
C PHE A 20 8.37 -48.39 -14.05
N SER A 21 8.75 -49.39 -14.83
CA SER A 21 9.86 -49.30 -15.79
C SER A 21 9.58 -50.31 -16.88
N TYR A 22 9.39 -49.82 -18.07
CA TYR A 22 9.72 -50.50 -19.33
C TYR A 22 9.11 -49.66 -20.45
N LEU A 23 9.98 -49.01 -21.20
CA LEU A 23 10.01 -49.08 -22.65
C LEU A 23 10.97 -48.01 -23.22
N TYR A 24 12.16 -48.45 -23.46
CA TYR A 24 13.01 -47.84 -24.50
C TYR A 24 13.73 -48.96 -25.27
N CYS A 25 13.76 -48.72 -26.55
CA CYS A 25 14.43 -49.46 -27.62
C CYS A 25 13.56 -50.41 -28.45
N LEU A 26 13.22 -49.91 -29.64
CA LEU A 26 13.53 -50.58 -30.90
C LEU A 26 13.29 -49.64 -32.08
N ALA A 27 14.36 -49.26 -32.73
CA ALA A 27 14.35 -48.60 -34.04
C ALA A 27 14.17 -49.64 -35.16
N ARG A 28 13.32 -49.29 -36.17
CA ARG A 28 13.58 -49.55 -37.60
C ARG A 28 12.50 -49.00 -38.52
N LYS A 29 12.98 -48.13 -39.42
CA LYS A 29 12.62 -47.90 -40.86
C LYS A 29 11.17 -47.65 -41.24
N GLU A 30 11.04 -46.50 -41.93
CA GLU A 30 9.91 -45.96 -42.67
C GLU A 30 9.32 -46.91 -43.76
N PRO A 31 8.06 -46.66 -44.13
CA PRO A 31 7.75 -45.71 -45.20
C PRO A 31 6.47 -44.87 -45.02
N LEU A 32 6.48 -43.76 -45.71
CA LEU A 32 5.50 -42.75 -46.09
C LEU A 32 3.99 -42.99 -45.87
N MET A 33 3.38 -41.96 -45.17
CA MET A 33 2.03 -41.38 -45.31
C MET A 33 0.78 -42.22 -45.01
N PRO A 34 -0.31 -41.65 -44.43
CA PRO A 34 -0.84 -40.29 -44.60
C PRO A 34 -1.30 -39.56 -43.29
N LEU A 35 -1.53 -38.25 -43.46
CA LEU A 35 -2.17 -37.29 -42.52
C LEU A 35 -3.09 -37.89 -41.44
N ARG A 36 -2.70 -37.78 -40.18
CA ARG A 36 -3.61 -37.84 -39.03
C ARG A 36 -3.33 -36.67 -38.07
N LEU A 37 -3.79 -35.51 -38.46
CA LEU A 37 -4.04 -34.37 -37.56
C LEU A 37 -5.51 -34.41 -37.20
N PRO A 38 -5.93 -35.10 -36.15
CA PRO A 38 -6.86 -34.56 -35.17
C PRO A 38 -6.72 -35.13 -33.76
N PHE A 39 -5.89 -36.15 -33.52
CA PHE A 39 -5.88 -36.80 -32.18
C PHE A 39 -5.14 -36.01 -31.11
N PHE A 40 -4.20 -35.12 -31.43
CA PHE A 40 -3.47 -34.33 -30.47
C PHE A 40 -4.28 -33.09 -30.03
N LEU A 41 -4.98 -32.45 -30.95
CA LEU A 41 -5.91 -31.35 -30.69
C LEU A 41 -7.14 -31.83 -29.87
N VAL A 42 -7.67 -33.00 -30.15
CA VAL A 42 -8.79 -33.57 -29.37
C VAL A 42 -8.37 -33.94 -27.96
N ARG A 43 -7.14 -34.37 -27.71
CA ARG A 43 -6.63 -34.63 -26.34
C ARG A 43 -6.34 -33.35 -25.57
N LEU A 44 -5.86 -32.31 -26.26
CA LEU A 44 -5.69 -30.97 -25.61
C LEU A 44 -7.02 -30.31 -25.31
N THR A 45 -8.01 -30.38 -26.19
CA THR A 45 -9.36 -29.86 -25.96
C THR A 45 -10.13 -30.67 -24.93
N LEU A 46 -10.03 -31.99 -24.92
CA LEU A 46 -10.62 -32.85 -23.87
C LEU A 46 -9.93 -32.63 -22.52
N GLY A 47 -8.62 -32.44 -22.48
CA GLY A 47 -7.87 -32.10 -21.30
C GLY A 47 -8.28 -30.71 -20.76
N ALA A 48 -8.38 -29.70 -21.60
CA ALA A 48 -8.84 -28.36 -21.23
C ALA A 48 -10.31 -28.34 -20.78
N VAL A 49 -11.19 -29.12 -21.43
CA VAL A 49 -12.60 -29.27 -21.02
C VAL A 49 -12.72 -30.02 -19.68
N PHE A 50 -11.87 -31.03 -19.45
CA PHE A 50 -11.87 -31.78 -18.18
C PHE A 50 -11.31 -30.94 -17.02
N VAL A 51 -10.25 -30.17 -17.26
CA VAL A 51 -9.69 -29.23 -16.28
C VAL A 51 -10.65 -28.07 -16.01
N GLY A 52 -11.25 -27.50 -17.07
CA GLY A 52 -12.26 -26.45 -16.95
C GLY A 52 -13.53 -26.94 -16.25
N GLY A 53 -13.98 -28.15 -16.53
CA GLY A 53 -15.13 -28.79 -15.85
C GLY A 53 -14.84 -29.10 -14.38
N ALA A 54 -13.63 -29.55 -14.05
CA ALA A 54 -13.22 -29.81 -12.67
C ALA A 54 -13.08 -28.51 -11.86
N LEU A 55 -12.54 -27.45 -12.44
CA LEU A 55 -12.43 -26.11 -11.81
C LEU A 55 -13.81 -25.49 -11.60
N SER A 56 -14.69 -25.56 -12.60
CA SER A 56 -16.08 -25.07 -12.48
C SER A 56 -16.87 -25.85 -11.44
N GLY A 57 -16.68 -27.17 -11.35
CA GLY A 57 -17.27 -28.02 -10.33
C GLY A 57 -16.76 -27.71 -8.92
N CYS A 58 -15.46 -27.37 -8.80
CA CYS A 58 -14.86 -26.95 -7.54
C CYS A 58 -15.42 -25.60 -7.08
N HIS A 59 -15.53 -24.63 -7.98
CA HIS A 59 -16.14 -23.32 -7.66
C HIS A 59 -17.61 -23.47 -7.23
N ALA A 60 -18.43 -24.21 -7.99
CA ALA A 60 -19.83 -24.47 -7.64
C ALA A 60 -19.99 -25.18 -6.27
N TYR A 61 -19.06 -26.10 -5.96
CA TYR A 61 -19.03 -26.74 -4.64
C TYR A 61 -18.69 -25.75 -3.52
N LEU A 62 -17.70 -24.87 -3.73
CA LEU A 62 -17.32 -23.85 -2.76
C LEU A 62 -18.46 -22.84 -2.54
N ASP A 63 -19.08 -22.37 -3.62
CA ASP A 63 -20.25 -21.48 -3.55
C ASP A 63 -21.38 -22.14 -2.76
N SER A 64 -21.74 -23.39 -3.08
CA SER A 64 -22.77 -24.14 -2.36
C SER A 64 -22.42 -24.34 -0.89
N ARG A 65 -21.14 -24.64 -0.59
CA ARG A 65 -20.67 -24.93 0.78
C ARG A 65 -20.65 -23.68 1.67
N TYR A 66 -20.40 -22.52 1.09
CA TYR A 66 -20.26 -21.26 1.83
C TYR A 66 -21.40 -20.26 1.56
N SER A 67 -22.43 -20.63 0.78
CA SER A 67 -23.62 -19.81 0.55
C SER A 67 -24.32 -19.38 1.84
N ASP A 68 -24.29 -20.23 2.86
CA ASP A 68 -24.88 -19.94 4.19
C ASP A 68 -24.14 -18.83 4.95
N SER A 69 -22.91 -18.46 4.53
CA SER A 69 -22.19 -17.33 5.08
C SER A 69 -22.65 -15.98 4.51
N LEU A 70 -23.44 -16.02 3.44
CA LEU A 70 -23.99 -14.81 2.84
C LEU A 70 -25.13 -14.24 3.68
N PRO A 71 -25.13 -12.91 3.89
CA PRO A 71 -26.25 -12.28 4.58
C PRO A 71 -27.50 -12.30 3.70
N PRO A 72 -28.69 -12.30 4.30
CA PRO A 72 -29.94 -12.15 3.55
C PRO A 72 -29.96 -10.75 2.92
N ALA A 73 -30.23 -10.69 1.60
CA ALA A 73 -30.33 -9.43 0.86
C ALA A 73 -31.65 -8.68 1.17
N GLN A 74 -32.70 -9.41 1.69
CA GLN A 74 -33.99 -8.87 1.97
C GLN A 74 -34.69 -9.58 3.14
N GLY A 75 -35.78 -9.02 3.63
CA GLY A 75 -36.58 -9.59 4.72
C GLY A 75 -36.52 -8.74 5.99
N VAL A 76 -37.05 -9.28 7.08
CA VAL A 76 -37.14 -8.62 8.39
C VAL A 76 -36.37 -9.43 9.42
N GLN A 77 -35.50 -8.75 10.18
CA GLN A 77 -34.75 -9.35 11.29
C GLN A 77 -34.95 -8.53 12.56
N ALA A 78 -35.50 -9.19 13.61
CA ALA A 78 -35.55 -8.59 14.94
C ALA A 78 -34.17 -8.62 15.60
N ILE A 79 -33.65 -7.48 16.03
CA ILE A 79 -32.29 -7.29 16.55
C ILE A 79 -32.33 -6.53 17.87
N THR A 80 -31.65 -7.07 18.87
CA THR A 80 -31.50 -6.41 20.17
C THR A 80 -30.51 -5.25 20.05
N GLY A 81 -30.82 -4.11 20.67
CA GLY A 81 -29.95 -2.94 20.76
C GLY A 81 -30.26 -1.85 19.75
N LEU A 82 -31.29 -1.99 18.94
CA LEU A 82 -31.88 -0.93 18.12
C LEU A 82 -32.97 -0.19 18.91
N ASP A 83 -33.07 1.11 18.71
CA ASP A 83 -34.18 1.94 19.20
C ASP A 83 -35.26 2.14 18.08
N LYS A 84 -34.79 2.26 16.84
CA LYS A 84 -35.60 2.42 15.63
C LYS A 84 -35.17 1.42 14.56
N SER A 85 -36.07 1.09 13.65
CA SER A 85 -35.77 0.19 12.54
C SER A 85 -34.73 0.82 11.61
N VAL A 86 -33.86 -0.05 11.06
CA VAL A 86 -32.85 0.30 10.06
C VAL A 86 -33.17 -0.44 8.78
N SER A 87 -33.36 0.31 7.70
CA SER A 87 -33.50 -0.22 6.33
C SER A 87 -32.15 -0.23 5.62
N ILE A 88 -31.77 -1.37 5.07
CA ILE A 88 -30.56 -1.54 4.28
C ILE A 88 -30.98 -1.96 2.88
N ARG A 89 -30.71 -1.11 1.88
CA ARG A 89 -30.87 -1.41 0.45
C ARG A 89 -29.52 -1.43 -0.21
N ARG A 90 -29.38 -2.13 -1.33
CA ARG A 90 -28.13 -2.19 -2.06
C ARG A 90 -28.33 -1.84 -3.54
N ASN A 91 -27.37 -1.15 -4.12
CA ASN A 91 -27.33 -0.93 -5.57
C ASN A 91 -26.81 -2.16 -6.32
N THR A 92 -26.68 -2.06 -7.63
CA THR A 92 -26.25 -3.18 -8.51
C THR A 92 -24.83 -3.67 -8.26
N LEU A 93 -23.96 -2.88 -7.62
CA LEU A 93 -22.61 -3.28 -7.16
C LEU A 93 -22.57 -3.59 -5.65
N GLY A 94 -23.72 -3.84 -5.03
CA GLY A 94 -23.81 -4.22 -3.62
C GLY A 94 -23.54 -3.09 -2.62
N MET A 95 -23.30 -1.85 -3.05
CA MET A 95 -23.05 -0.72 -2.16
C MET A 95 -24.32 -0.38 -1.38
N PRO A 96 -24.26 -0.26 -0.02
CA PRO A 96 -25.44 -0.11 0.80
C PRO A 96 -25.91 1.34 0.94
N LEU A 97 -27.24 1.50 1.02
CA LEU A 97 -27.95 2.64 1.57
C LEU A 97 -28.55 2.25 2.92
N ILE A 98 -28.18 2.94 3.98
CA ILE A 98 -28.65 2.75 5.35
C ILE A 98 -29.62 3.89 5.69
N GLU A 99 -30.90 3.56 5.92
CA GLU A 99 -31.95 4.55 6.23
C GLU A 99 -32.60 4.23 7.60
N THR A 100 -32.72 5.24 8.45
CA THR A 100 -33.32 5.12 9.76
C THR A 100 -33.75 6.48 10.31
N ALA A 101 -34.64 6.49 11.29
CA ALA A 101 -35.08 7.70 11.99
C ALA A 101 -34.09 8.19 13.07
N SER A 102 -33.01 7.47 13.35
CA SER A 102 -32.03 7.77 14.41
C SER A 102 -30.60 7.67 13.90
N PHE A 103 -29.78 8.68 14.16
CA PHE A 103 -28.36 8.63 13.81
C PHE A 103 -27.60 7.52 14.56
N HIS A 104 -27.96 7.25 15.82
CA HIS A 104 -27.35 6.11 16.54
C HIS A 104 -27.68 4.78 15.87
N ASP A 105 -28.92 4.58 15.45
CA ASP A 105 -29.28 3.37 14.72
C ASP A 105 -28.64 3.31 13.32
N ALA A 106 -28.30 4.46 12.71
CA ALA A 106 -27.51 4.48 11.48
C ALA A 106 -26.09 3.97 11.72
N LEU A 107 -25.43 4.36 12.82
CA LEU A 107 -24.11 3.83 13.19
C LEU A 107 -24.17 2.33 13.54
N PHE A 108 -25.22 1.89 14.19
CA PHE A 108 -25.49 0.47 14.39
C PHE A 108 -25.58 -0.27 13.04
N GLY A 109 -26.38 0.28 12.11
CA GLY A 109 -26.52 -0.23 10.75
C GLY A 109 -25.20 -0.29 10.00
N LEU A 110 -24.34 0.73 10.15
CA LEU A 110 -22.99 0.76 9.57
C LEU A 110 -22.13 -0.38 10.13
N GLY A 111 -22.12 -0.59 11.45
CA GLY A 111 -21.39 -1.70 12.07
C GLY A 111 -21.89 -3.06 11.59
N TYR A 112 -23.22 -3.23 11.46
CA TYR A 112 -23.83 -4.44 10.92
C TYR A 112 -23.40 -4.68 9.46
N VAL A 113 -23.43 -3.65 8.61
CA VAL A 113 -23.02 -3.73 7.20
C VAL A 113 -21.53 -4.04 7.06
N HIS A 114 -20.67 -3.38 7.84
CA HIS A 114 -19.23 -3.68 7.80
C HIS A 114 -18.93 -5.13 8.18
N ALA A 115 -19.58 -5.66 9.22
CA ALA A 115 -19.42 -7.07 9.60
C ALA A 115 -19.99 -8.01 8.52
N THR A 116 -21.11 -7.64 7.89
CA THR A 116 -21.71 -8.38 6.79
C THR A 116 -20.78 -8.50 5.59
N ASP A 117 -20.17 -7.38 5.21
CA ASP A 117 -19.40 -7.27 3.98
C ASP A 117 -17.92 -7.61 4.16
N ARG A 118 -17.33 -7.36 5.33
CA ARG A 118 -15.89 -7.28 5.52
C ARG A 118 -15.37 -7.97 6.79
N LEU A 119 -16.08 -8.96 7.34
CA LEU A 119 -15.72 -9.58 8.62
C LEU A 119 -14.28 -10.08 8.65
N SER A 120 -13.82 -10.78 7.62
CA SER A 120 -12.46 -11.33 7.56
C SER A 120 -11.40 -10.21 7.58
N GLN A 121 -11.64 -9.14 6.83
CA GLN A 121 -10.76 -7.96 6.80
C GLN A 121 -10.70 -7.28 8.18
N MET A 122 -11.86 -7.08 8.83
CA MET A 122 -11.94 -6.50 10.18
C MET A 122 -11.16 -7.34 11.21
N VAL A 123 -11.34 -8.65 11.19
CA VAL A 123 -10.65 -9.59 12.10
C VAL A 123 -9.14 -9.53 11.88
N SER A 124 -8.69 -9.58 10.61
CA SER A 124 -7.27 -9.56 10.27
C SER A 124 -6.60 -8.24 10.66
N MET A 125 -7.22 -7.10 10.36
CA MET A 125 -6.70 -5.79 10.77
C MET A 125 -6.60 -5.66 12.29
N ARG A 126 -7.61 -6.11 13.04
CA ARG A 126 -7.58 -6.12 14.50
C ARG A 126 -6.45 -6.99 15.05
N LEU A 127 -6.32 -8.23 14.57
CA LEU A 127 -5.26 -9.14 15.02
C LEU A 127 -3.87 -8.61 14.70
N MET A 128 -3.67 -8.05 13.51
CA MET A 128 -2.41 -7.40 13.16
C MET A 128 -2.11 -6.23 14.11
N ALA A 129 -3.03 -5.29 14.25
CA ALA A 129 -2.82 -4.12 15.11
C ALA A 129 -2.56 -4.50 16.59
N GLN A 130 -3.10 -5.64 17.04
CA GLN A 130 -2.84 -6.19 18.36
C GLN A 130 -1.53 -6.99 18.47
N GLY A 131 -0.85 -7.29 17.36
CA GLY A 131 0.27 -8.25 17.32
C GLY A 131 -0.17 -9.65 17.77
N ARG A 132 -1.26 -10.16 17.17
CA ARG A 132 -1.91 -11.44 17.48
C ARG A 132 -2.19 -12.28 16.23
N LEU A 133 -1.60 -11.94 15.10
CA LEU A 133 -1.88 -12.62 13.83
C LEU A 133 -1.45 -14.09 13.87
N ALA A 134 -0.41 -14.42 14.65
CA ALA A 134 0.05 -15.80 14.86
C ALA A 134 -0.98 -16.71 15.54
N GLU A 135 -1.97 -16.17 16.26
CA GLU A 135 -3.09 -16.95 16.81
C GLU A 135 -3.97 -17.55 15.69
N MET A 136 -4.01 -16.88 14.53
CA MET A 136 -4.76 -17.31 13.35
C MET A 136 -3.89 -18.07 12.33
N ALA A 137 -2.72 -17.51 12.00
CA ALA A 137 -1.88 -17.98 10.89
C ALA A 137 -0.68 -18.86 11.30
N GLY A 138 -0.37 -18.96 12.62
CA GLY A 138 0.73 -19.79 13.11
C GLY A 138 2.09 -19.08 13.18
N PRO A 139 3.19 -19.82 13.34
CA PRO A 139 4.51 -19.24 13.67
C PRO A 139 5.13 -18.40 12.55
N GLY A 140 4.71 -18.58 11.30
CA GLY A 140 5.30 -17.86 10.15
C GLY A 140 5.09 -16.36 10.15
N VAL A 141 4.08 -15.85 10.88
CA VAL A 141 3.80 -14.43 11.04
C VAL A 141 4.21 -13.86 12.40
N LEU A 142 4.97 -14.62 13.19
CA LEU A 142 5.33 -14.21 14.54
C LEU A 142 6.23 -12.98 14.57
N GLU A 143 7.07 -12.77 13.55
CA GLU A 143 7.90 -11.56 13.45
C GLU A 143 7.02 -10.31 13.22
N VAL A 144 5.93 -10.45 12.48
CA VAL A 144 4.92 -9.38 12.35
C VAL A 144 4.31 -9.04 13.71
N ASP A 145 3.92 -10.06 14.48
CA ASP A 145 3.36 -9.83 15.82
C ASP A 145 4.37 -9.17 16.76
N ARG A 146 5.63 -9.57 16.70
CA ARG A 146 6.73 -8.97 17.47
C ARG A 146 6.89 -7.49 17.14
N PHE A 147 6.93 -7.17 15.83
CA PHE A 147 7.01 -5.81 15.34
C PHE A 147 5.83 -4.98 15.87
N MET A 148 4.60 -5.45 15.66
CA MET A 148 3.39 -4.72 16.07
C MET A 148 3.28 -4.58 17.59
N ARG A 149 3.78 -5.56 18.37
CA ARG A 149 3.89 -5.45 19.83
C ARG A 149 4.96 -4.46 20.24
N ALA A 150 6.09 -4.38 19.53
CA ALA A 150 7.11 -3.37 19.79
C ALA A 150 6.54 -1.97 19.53
N VAL A 151 5.92 -1.72 18.37
CA VAL A 151 5.25 -0.46 18.02
C VAL A 151 4.14 -0.08 19.00
N ASN A 152 3.41 -1.06 19.54
CA ASN A 152 2.40 -0.90 20.62
C ASN A 152 1.19 -0.03 20.25
N LEU A 153 0.57 -0.26 19.09
CA LEU A 153 -0.65 0.46 18.70
C LEU A 153 -1.82 0.29 19.68
N ARG A 154 -1.79 -0.75 20.53
CA ARG A 154 -2.77 -0.89 21.63
C ARG A 154 -2.74 0.29 22.61
N GLN A 155 -1.54 0.81 22.90
CA GLN A 155 -1.39 2.01 23.74
C GLN A 155 -1.92 3.25 23.02
N SER A 156 -1.59 3.42 21.74
CA SER A 156 -2.11 4.51 20.90
C SER A 156 -3.64 4.50 20.88
N ALA A 157 -4.25 3.34 20.64
CA ALA A 157 -5.71 3.18 20.62
C ALA A 157 -6.35 3.47 21.99
N ALA A 158 -5.72 3.03 23.08
CA ALA A 158 -6.21 3.31 24.43
C ALA A 158 -6.17 4.80 24.76
N VAL A 159 -5.12 5.51 24.33
CA VAL A 159 -5.02 6.98 24.50
C VAL A 159 -6.10 7.66 23.65
N LEU A 160 -6.18 7.36 22.37
CA LEU A 160 -7.15 7.95 21.44
C LEU A 160 -8.60 7.74 21.94
N TYR A 161 -8.95 6.52 22.34
CA TYR A 161 -10.28 6.22 22.88
C TYR A 161 -10.55 6.95 24.19
N ARG A 162 -9.57 6.99 25.11
CA ARG A 162 -9.72 7.66 26.39
C ARG A 162 -9.98 9.16 26.23
N GLU A 163 -9.28 9.82 25.31
CA GLU A 163 -9.37 11.26 25.08
C GLU A 163 -10.53 11.67 24.15
N SER A 164 -11.13 10.71 23.43
CA SER A 164 -12.34 10.96 22.64
C SER A 164 -13.49 11.49 23.52
N SER A 165 -14.33 12.34 22.95
CA SER A 165 -15.48 12.90 23.64
C SER A 165 -16.48 11.81 24.07
N PRO A 166 -17.35 12.08 25.06
CA PRO A 166 -18.45 11.17 25.42
C PRO A 166 -19.35 10.83 24.23
N ARG A 167 -19.54 11.79 23.31
CA ARG A 167 -20.25 11.61 22.03
C ARG A 167 -19.59 10.53 21.19
N MET A 168 -18.29 10.64 20.95
CA MET A 168 -17.55 9.71 20.10
C MET A 168 -17.43 8.32 20.74
N LYS A 169 -17.20 8.23 22.05
CA LYS A 169 -17.24 6.95 22.78
C LYS A 169 -18.59 6.24 22.58
N ARG A 170 -19.67 6.98 22.65
CA ARG A 170 -21.01 6.43 22.41
C ARG A 170 -21.16 5.93 20.97
N PHE A 171 -20.58 6.61 19.98
CA PHE A 171 -20.60 6.17 18.59
C PHE A 171 -19.85 4.86 18.39
N PHE A 172 -18.68 4.70 19.00
CA PHE A 172 -17.93 3.45 19.00
C PHE A 172 -18.71 2.29 19.62
N GLU A 173 -19.35 2.52 20.76
CA GLU A 173 -20.16 1.52 21.45
C GLU A 173 -21.36 1.06 20.58
N VAL A 174 -22.05 2.01 19.97
CA VAL A 174 -23.22 1.72 19.11
C VAL A 174 -22.79 0.96 17.86
N TYR A 175 -21.72 1.39 17.22
CA TYR A 175 -21.12 0.70 16.09
C TYR A 175 -20.71 -0.75 16.44
N ALA A 176 -20.00 -0.94 17.55
CA ALA A 176 -19.57 -2.25 18.03
C ALA A 176 -20.78 -3.20 18.27
N ARG A 177 -21.89 -2.66 18.79
CA ARG A 177 -23.15 -3.44 18.95
C ARG A 177 -23.68 -3.89 17.59
N GLY A 178 -23.62 -3.04 16.55
CA GLY A 178 -24.00 -3.42 15.19
C GLY A 178 -23.15 -4.55 14.62
N VAL A 179 -21.81 -4.46 14.76
CA VAL A 179 -20.88 -5.54 14.38
C VAL A 179 -21.23 -6.84 15.10
N ASN A 180 -21.41 -6.76 16.41
CA ASN A 180 -21.70 -7.92 17.26
C ASN A 180 -23.09 -8.53 17.01
N ALA A 181 -24.07 -7.73 16.60
CA ALA A 181 -25.39 -8.22 16.22
C ALA A 181 -25.33 -9.14 14.98
N TYR A 182 -24.48 -8.81 14.02
CA TYR A 182 -24.19 -9.72 12.90
C TYR A 182 -23.40 -10.93 13.34
N LEU A 183 -22.28 -10.74 14.03
CA LEU A 183 -21.38 -11.81 14.45
C LEU A 183 -22.09 -12.85 15.34
N PHE A 184 -22.95 -12.42 16.25
CA PHE A 184 -23.73 -13.32 17.12
C PHE A 184 -24.56 -14.34 16.33
N ARG A 185 -25.13 -13.93 15.17
CA ARG A 185 -25.97 -14.79 14.33
C ARG A 185 -25.23 -15.63 13.32
N HIS A 186 -23.95 -15.27 13.01
CA HIS A 186 -23.20 -15.88 11.93
C HIS A 186 -21.86 -16.47 12.38
N ARG A 187 -21.66 -16.66 13.70
CA ARG A 187 -20.39 -17.15 14.25
C ARG A 187 -20.05 -18.59 13.82
N ASP A 188 -21.05 -19.37 13.50
CA ASP A 188 -20.96 -20.73 12.96
C ASP A 188 -20.99 -20.80 11.42
N LYS A 189 -21.20 -19.65 10.76
CA LYS A 189 -21.33 -19.50 9.30
C LYS A 189 -20.36 -18.43 8.78
N LEU A 190 -19.09 -18.65 9.06
CA LEU A 190 -18.04 -17.69 8.68
C LEU A 190 -17.77 -17.73 7.18
N PRO A 191 -17.35 -16.58 6.58
CA PRO A 191 -16.80 -16.55 5.23
C PRO A 191 -15.67 -17.55 5.07
N MET A 192 -15.52 -18.10 3.85
CA MET A 192 -14.59 -19.18 3.58
C MET A 192 -13.14 -18.85 3.96
N ASP A 193 -12.69 -17.65 3.61
CA ASP A 193 -11.36 -17.13 3.86
C ASP A 193 -11.00 -17.07 5.36
N LEU A 194 -11.98 -16.80 6.20
CA LEU A 194 -11.83 -16.86 7.66
C LEU A 194 -12.01 -18.28 8.19
N ALA A 195 -12.99 -19.05 7.68
CA ALA A 195 -13.27 -20.40 8.11
C ALA A 195 -12.09 -21.36 7.92
N VAL A 196 -11.35 -21.23 6.80
CA VAL A 196 -10.17 -22.08 6.51
C VAL A 196 -9.02 -21.85 7.50
N THR A 197 -8.97 -20.68 8.15
CA THR A 197 -7.99 -20.43 9.21
C THR A 197 -8.30 -21.17 10.50
N GLY A 198 -9.55 -21.60 10.72
CA GLY A 198 -10.03 -22.17 11.98
C GLY A 198 -10.06 -21.19 13.15
N TYR A 199 -9.88 -19.91 12.89
CA TYR A 199 -9.97 -18.87 13.92
C TYR A 199 -11.44 -18.50 14.18
N THR A 200 -11.83 -18.43 15.45
CA THR A 200 -13.16 -17.98 15.85
C THR A 200 -13.11 -16.51 16.27
N PRO A 201 -13.79 -15.60 15.56
CA PRO A 201 -13.78 -14.19 15.89
C PRO A 201 -14.29 -13.88 17.30
N GLU A 202 -13.57 -13.06 18.02
CA GLU A 202 -14.02 -12.45 19.26
C GLU A 202 -15.04 -11.35 18.96
N TYR A 203 -15.91 -11.03 19.91
CA TYR A 203 -16.78 -9.87 19.80
C TYR A 203 -15.98 -8.58 19.67
N TRP A 204 -16.52 -7.64 18.90
CA TRP A 204 -15.92 -6.33 18.66
C TRP A 204 -16.11 -5.43 19.86
N LYS A 205 -15.04 -4.80 20.32
CA LYS A 205 -15.05 -3.80 21.40
C LYS A 205 -15.06 -2.41 20.78
N ALA A 206 -15.50 -1.42 21.55
CA ALA A 206 -15.44 -0.02 21.13
C ALA A 206 -14.00 0.43 20.80
N GLU A 207 -13.05 0.00 21.61
CA GLU A 207 -11.62 0.29 21.45
C GLU A 207 -11.01 -0.37 20.19
N ASP A 208 -11.59 -1.47 19.67
CA ASP A 208 -11.10 -2.11 18.45
C ASP A 208 -11.24 -1.17 17.24
N SER A 209 -12.24 -0.28 17.25
CA SER A 209 -12.40 0.75 16.20
C SER A 209 -11.33 1.83 16.28
N ALA A 210 -10.95 2.27 17.45
CA ALA A 210 -9.81 3.16 17.64
C ALA A 210 -8.50 2.48 17.25
N LEU A 211 -8.36 1.17 17.51
CA LEU A 211 -7.19 0.39 17.15
C LEU A 211 -7.02 0.24 15.63
N VAL A 212 -8.10 -0.02 14.91
CA VAL A 212 -8.07 -0.07 13.43
C VAL A 212 -7.71 1.29 12.86
N PHE A 213 -8.23 2.38 13.42
CA PHE A 213 -7.83 3.73 13.02
C PHE A 213 -6.33 3.97 13.27
N CYS A 214 -5.79 3.57 14.43
CA CYS A 214 -4.35 3.70 14.72
C CYS A 214 -3.49 2.85 13.78
N LEU A 215 -3.94 1.65 13.38
CA LEU A 215 -3.25 0.83 12.39
C LEU A 215 -3.10 1.55 11.05
N LEU A 216 -4.19 2.16 10.57
CA LEU A 216 -4.20 2.88 9.31
C LEU A 216 -3.33 4.14 9.38
N ASN A 217 -3.43 4.89 10.48
CA ASN A 217 -2.58 6.04 10.71
C ASN A 217 -1.09 5.66 10.73
N PHE A 218 -0.73 4.58 11.42
CA PHE A 218 0.65 4.07 11.41
C PHE A 218 1.12 3.71 10.00
N GLY A 219 0.26 3.09 9.19
CA GLY A 219 0.57 2.77 7.79
C GLY A 219 0.72 4.00 6.88
N LEU A 220 0.17 5.14 7.27
CA LEU A 220 0.33 6.39 6.52
C LEU A 220 1.59 7.19 6.91
N ALA A 221 2.31 6.79 7.96
CA ALA A 221 3.59 7.36 8.36
C ALA A 221 4.73 6.47 7.85
N VAL A 222 5.26 6.76 6.68
CA VAL A 222 6.25 5.91 5.97
C VAL A 222 7.68 6.06 6.49
N ASN A 223 7.99 7.09 7.26
CA ASN A 223 9.33 7.45 7.73
C ASN A 223 10.08 6.30 8.40
N LEU A 224 9.42 5.52 9.25
CA LEU A 224 10.04 4.38 9.92
C LEU A 224 10.67 3.40 8.94
N GLN A 225 10.00 3.08 7.85
CA GLN A 225 10.52 2.16 6.83
C GLN A 225 11.68 2.78 6.06
N GLU A 226 11.60 4.07 5.75
CA GLU A 226 12.66 4.81 5.07
C GLU A 226 13.92 4.91 5.92
N GLU A 227 13.79 5.22 7.22
CA GLU A 227 14.94 5.28 8.13
C GLU A 227 15.60 3.92 8.33
N ILE A 228 14.81 2.84 8.45
CA ILE A 228 15.35 1.48 8.52
C ILE A 228 16.12 1.15 7.23
N ALA A 229 15.52 1.41 6.08
CA ALA A 229 16.14 1.14 4.79
C ALA A 229 17.42 1.97 4.61
N SER A 230 17.38 3.25 4.95
CA SER A 230 18.54 4.15 4.91
C SER A 230 19.69 3.68 5.80
N LEU A 231 19.35 3.17 7.00
CA LEU A 231 20.36 2.62 7.91
C LEU A 231 20.97 1.30 7.37
N VAL A 232 20.18 0.44 6.73
CA VAL A 232 20.68 -0.78 6.08
C VAL A 232 21.61 -0.43 4.91
N MET A 233 21.25 0.56 4.11
CA MET A 233 22.12 1.06 3.05
C MET A 233 23.41 1.66 3.62
N ALA A 234 23.33 2.48 4.68
CA ALA A 234 24.48 3.07 5.34
C ALA A 234 25.47 2.03 5.90
N GLN A 235 24.96 0.89 6.40
CA GLN A 235 25.83 -0.23 6.82
C GLN A 235 26.66 -0.81 5.66
N LYS A 236 26.12 -0.77 4.45
CA LYS A 236 26.77 -1.34 3.26
C LYS A 236 27.72 -0.35 2.60
N VAL A 237 27.26 0.90 2.34
CA VAL A 237 28.04 1.88 1.57
C VAL A 237 28.78 2.90 2.43
N GLY A 238 28.52 2.94 3.73
CA GLY A 238 29.10 3.91 4.67
C GLY A 238 28.37 5.24 4.71
N ALA A 239 28.69 6.03 5.77
CA ALA A 239 28.05 7.32 6.00
C ALA A 239 28.30 8.33 4.84
N ASP A 240 29.48 8.30 4.23
CA ASP A 240 29.82 9.27 3.18
C ASP A 240 29.01 9.06 1.88
N LYS A 241 28.69 7.82 1.52
CA LYS A 241 27.94 7.51 0.30
C LYS A 241 26.42 7.50 0.51
N VAL A 242 25.90 7.21 1.72
CA VAL A 242 24.47 7.05 1.93
C VAL A 242 23.67 8.33 1.64
N ALA A 243 24.25 9.51 1.84
CA ALA A 243 23.59 10.78 1.54
C ALA A 243 23.07 10.89 0.09
N TRP A 244 23.75 10.20 -0.86
CA TRP A 244 23.34 10.13 -2.27
C TRP A 244 22.10 9.26 -2.53
N LEU A 245 21.72 8.43 -1.57
CA LEU A 245 20.60 7.48 -1.65
C LEU A 245 19.40 7.93 -0.83
N LEU A 246 19.55 8.96 0.02
CA LEU A 246 18.46 9.48 0.82
C LEU A 246 17.46 10.25 -0.03
N PRO A 247 16.17 10.20 0.32
CA PRO A 247 15.15 11.00 -0.35
C PRO A 247 15.53 12.47 -0.40
N THR A 248 15.45 13.07 -1.58
CA THR A 248 15.77 14.47 -1.82
C THR A 248 14.81 15.04 -2.86
N TYR A 249 14.23 16.21 -2.62
CA TYR A 249 13.37 16.85 -3.61
C TYR A 249 14.23 17.53 -4.71
N PRO A 250 13.77 17.64 -5.97
CA PRO A 250 14.62 18.05 -7.11
C PRO A 250 15.41 19.35 -6.96
N ASP A 251 14.94 20.29 -6.13
CA ASP A 251 15.59 21.58 -5.89
C ASP A 251 16.34 21.67 -4.55
N GLU A 252 16.50 20.54 -3.85
CA GLU A 252 17.16 20.48 -2.55
C GLU A 252 18.58 19.92 -2.68
N ALA A 253 19.46 20.32 -1.74
CA ALA A 253 20.81 19.77 -1.64
C ALA A 253 20.76 18.37 -1.01
N LEU A 254 21.76 17.55 -1.33
CA LEU A 254 21.95 16.27 -0.67
C LEU A 254 22.11 16.44 0.84
N PRO A 255 21.47 15.60 1.66
CA PRO A 255 21.47 15.75 3.11
C PRO A 255 22.71 15.16 3.77
N PHE A 256 23.90 15.67 3.44
CA PHE A 256 25.16 15.19 4.01
C PHE A 256 25.21 15.33 5.54
N GLU A 257 24.60 16.38 6.10
CA GLU A 257 24.55 16.58 7.55
C GLU A 257 23.77 15.46 8.26
N GLU A 258 22.77 14.87 7.59
CA GLU A 258 22.07 13.69 8.10
C GLU A 258 22.98 12.47 8.17
N ALA A 259 23.76 12.23 7.14
CA ALA A 259 24.72 11.14 7.08
C ALA A 259 25.86 11.32 8.11
N ASP A 260 26.24 12.55 8.41
CA ASP A 260 27.28 12.88 9.40
C ASP A 260 26.93 12.41 10.83
N LYS A 261 25.64 12.25 11.16
CA LYS A 261 25.19 11.67 12.42
C LYS A 261 25.70 10.25 12.65
N LEU A 262 25.99 9.52 11.58
CA LEU A 262 26.46 8.14 11.62
C LEU A 262 28.00 8.02 11.62
N LYS A 263 28.73 9.13 11.40
CA LYS A 263 30.20 9.12 11.38
C LYS A 263 30.77 8.69 12.73
N GLY A 264 31.75 7.78 12.70
CA GLY A 264 32.37 7.24 13.88
C GLY A 264 31.59 6.13 14.60
N LEU A 265 30.40 5.81 14.14
CA LEU A 265 29.63 4.68 14.62
C LEU A 265 30.04 3.38 13.89
N ARG A 266 30.18 2.30 14.64
CA ARG A 266 30.38 0.97 14.03
C ARG A 266 29.04 0.39 13.63
N LEU A 267 28.54 0.80 12.45
CA LEU A 267 27.22 0.38 11.99
C LEU A 267 27.15 -1.12 11.68
N SER A 268 28.24 -1.71 11.22
CA SER A 268 28.34 -3.15 10.97
C SER A 268 28.67 -3.91 12.25
N GLY A 269 27.73 -4.66 12.77
CA GLY A 269 27.90 -5.56 13.93
C GLY A 269 27.40 -5.01 15.26
N ASP A 270 27.28 -3.71 15.44
CA ASP A 270 26.85 -3.11 16.71
C ASP A 270 25.32 -2.90 16.80
N ILE A 271 24.59 -2.92 15.67
CA ILE A 271 23.14 -2.87 15.63
C ILE A 271 22.61 -4.29 15.36
N ALA A 272 22.45 -5.05 16.44
CA ALA A 272 21.94 -6.40 16.35
C ALA A 272 20.52 -6.44 15.78
N GLY A 273 20.30 -7.28 14.79
CA GLY A 273 18.97 -7.57 14.28
C GLY A 273 18.41 -6.56 13.27
N LEU A 274 19.23 -5.65 12.71
CA LEU A 274 18.75 -4.67 11.74
C LEU A 274 18.14 -5.33 10.48
N ALA A 275 18.78 -6.36 9.92
CA ALA A 275 18.24 -7.11 8.78
C ALA A 275 16.93 -7.84 9.12
N ALA A 276 16.78 -8.31 10.37
CA ALA A 276 15.53 -8.92 10.81
C ALA A 276 14.42 -7.88 11.06
N LEU A 277 14.79 -6.68 11.51
CA LEU A 277 13.84 -5.57 11.64
C LEU A 277 13.34 -5.13 10.27
N GLU A 278 14.22 -4.94 9.30
CA GLU A 278 13.89 -4.63 7.92
C GLU A 278 12.97 -5.73 7.33
N SER A 279 13.34 -7.00 7.50
CA SER A 279 12.52 -8.12 7.03
C SER A 279 11.13 -8.15 7.69
N ALA A 280 11.00 -7.82 8.98
CA ALA A 280 9.72 -7.76 9.66
C ALA A 280 8.87 -6.57 9.17
N ALA A 281 9.48 -5.41 8.95
CA ALA A 281 8.80 -4.25 8.38
C ALA A 281 8.30 -4.53 6.96
N ALA A 282 9.14 -5.17 6.12
CA ALA A 282 8.76 -5.60 4.77
C ALA A 282 7.63 -6.64 4.78
N GLN A 283 7.60 -7.57 5.74
CA GLN A 283 6.48 -8.50 5.91
C GLN A 283 5.18 -7.77 6.24
N VAL A 284 5.21 -6.80 7.15
CA VAL A 284 4.04 -5.99 7.51
C VAL A 284 3.52 -5.25 6.27
N ALA A 285 4.39 -4.66 5.49
CA ALA A 285 4.04 -4.00 4.23
C ALA A 285 3.48 -4.99 3.19
N SER A 286 4.09 -6.19 3.05
CA SER A 286 3.66 -7.20 2.08
C SER A 286 2.28 -7.80 2.37
N LEU A 287 1.80 -7.71 3.61
CA LEU A 287 0.44 -8.12 3.98
C LEU A 287 -0.61 -7.07 3.58
N ASN A 288 -0.23 -6.03 2.87
CA ASN A 288 -1.10 -4.93 2.41
C ASN A 288 -1.94 -4.30 3.53
N MET A 289 -1.51 -4.40 4.76
CA MET A 289 -2.20 -3.85 5.94
C MET A 289 -1.54 -2.60 6.49
N LEU A 290 -0.31 -2.35 6.06
CA LEU A 290 0.42 -1.11 6.26
C LEU A 290 1.00 -0.77 4.90
N GLY A 291 0.71 0.36 4.37
CA GLY A 291 1.12 0.60 3.01
C GLY A 291 1.71 1.97 2.81
N VAL A 292 2.73 2.01 2.02
CA VAL A 292 2.98 3.16 1.19
C VAL A 292 1.66 3.46 0.47
N ALA A 293 1.14 4.66 0.67
CA ALA A 293 -0.06 5.13 0.02
C ALA A 293 0.32 6.32 -0.84
N ALA A 294 -0.22 6.37 -2.04
CA ALA A 294 -0.24 7.54 -2.87
C ALA A 294 -1.68 8.01 -3.01
N SER A 295 -1.91 9.14 -3.60
CA SER A 295 -3.28 9.60 -3.85
C SER A 295 -3.25 10.79 -4.80
N ASN A 296 -4.37 11.07 -5.46
CA ASN A 296 -4.61 12.36 -6.07
C ASN A 296 -5.87 12.99 -5.50
N ASN A 297 -5.87 14.29 -5.34
CA ASN A 297 -7.09 15.06 -5.18
C ASN A 297 -6.98 16.41 -5.89
N TRP A 298 -8.10 16.93 -6.33
CA TRP A 298 -8.20 18.30 -6.80
C TRP A 298 -9.61 18.83 -6.59
N ALA A 299 -9.70 20.14 -6.38
CA ALA A 299 -10.94 20.88 -6.35
C ALA A 299 -10.85 22.02 -7.39
N ILE A 300 -11.86 22.15 -8.23
CA ILE A 300 -11.92 23.09 -9.35
C ILE A 300 -12.99 24.12 -9.03
N SER A 301 -12.64 25.39 -8.98
CA SER A 301 -13.59 26.49 -8.75
C SER A 301 -14.58 26.63 -9.92
N GLY A 302 -15.76 27.14 -9.66
CA GLY A 302 -16.80 27.31 -10.68
C GLY A 302 -16.35 28.10 -11.91
N SER A 303 -15.42 29.03 -11.76
CA SER A 303 -14.83 29.79 -12.89
C SER A 303 -14.17 28.88 -13.94
N ASN A 304 -13.61 27.75 -13.53
CA ASN A 304 -12.88 26.80 -14.37
C ASN A 304 -13.71 25.57 -14.75
N THR A 305 -15.01 25.57 -14.47
CA THR A 305 -15.94 24.51 -14.86
C THR A 305 -16.94 24.97 -15.92
N ARG A 306 -17.49 24.04 -16.68
CA ARG A 306 -18.52 24.34 -17.71
C ARG A 306 -19.87 24.68 -17.09
N SER A 307 -20.18 24.09 -15.92
CA SER A 307 -21.43 24.35 -15.20
C SER A 307 -21.44 25.68 -14.43
N GLY A 308 -20.27 26.30 -14.22
CA GLY A 308 -20.11 27.41 -13.29
C GLY A 308 -20.18 27.03 -11.81
N LYS A 309 -20.15 25.72 -11.49
CA LYS A 309 -20.16 25.18 -10.13
C LYS A 309 -18.89 24.38 -9.87
N PRO A 310 -18.39 24.34 -8.61
CA PRO A 310 -17.21 23.59 -8.27
C PRO A 310 -17.29 22.11 -8.58
N ILE A 311 -16.14 21.49 -8.84
CA ILE A 311 -15.99 20.04 -8.96
C ILE A 311 -14.83 19.61 -8.05
N LEU A 312 -15.03 18.56 -7.25
CA LEU A 312 -14.01 17.90 -6.45
C LEU A 312 -13.80 16.50 -6.97
N ALA A 313 -12.54 16.08 -7.09
CA ALA A 313 -12.17 14.70 -7.39
C ALA A 313 -11.15 14.19 -6.38
N ASN A 314 -11.22 12.90 -6.07
CA ASN A 314 -10.29 12.21 -5.22
C ASN A 314 -10.17 10.75 -5.62
N ASP A 315 -8.95 10.26 -5.71
CA ASP A 315 -8.62 8.85 -5.81
C ASP A 315 -7.43 8.55 -4.90
N THR A 316 -7.64 7.60 -3.98
CA THR A 316 -6.59 7.14 -3.07
C THR A 316 -5.95 5.89 -3.64
N HIS A 317 -4.62 5.88 -3.67
CA HIS A 317 -3.86 4.74 -4.20
C HIS A 317 -3.36 3.92 -3.03
N LEU A 318 -3.79 2.68 -2.99
CA LEU A 318 -3.47 1.72 -1.93
C LEU A 318 -3.04 0.39 -2.54
N PRO A 319 -2.39 -0.49 -1.76
CA PRO A 319 -1.98 -1.79 -2.24
C PRO A 319 -3.11 -2.57 -2.89
N LEU A 320 -2.79 -3.20 -4.02
CA LEU A 320 -3.72 -4.02 -4.80
C LEU A 320 -4.13 -5.26 -4.01
N SER A 321 -5.33 -5.24 -3.46
CA SER A 321 -5.84 -6.28 -2.57
C SER A 321 -7.30 -6.63 -2.87
N MET A 322 -7.72 -7.79 -2.43
CA MET A 322 -9.10 -8.25 -2.50
C MET A 322 -9.56 -8.74 -1.14
N PRO A 323 -10.57 -8.08 -0.56
CA PRO A 323 -11.23 -6.87 -1.04
C PRO A 323 -10.34 -5.64 -0.97
N SER A 324 -10.73 -4.54 -1.65
CA SER A 324 -10.16 -3.21 -1.45
C SER A 324 -10.29 -2.75 0.00
N TYR A 325 -9.45 -1.82 0.44
CA TYR A 325 -9.56 -1.21 1.77
C TYR A 325 -10.89 -0.49 1.98
N TRP A 326 -11.39 0.14 0.93
CA TRP A 326 -12.58 0.99 1.00
C TRP A 326 -13.86 0.18 0.91
N ASN A 327 -14.83 0.61 1.69
CA ASN A 327 -16.21 0.14 1.67
C ASN A 327 -17.12 1.35 1.42
N PHE A 328 -17.80 1.41 0.29
CA PHE A 328 -18.74 2.49 0.00
C PHE A 328 -20.00 2.35 0.85
N VAL A 329 -20.58 3.47 1.26
CA VAL A 329 -21.84 3.53 1.99
C VAL A 329 -22.57 4.84 1.70
N GLN A 330 -23.90 4.80 1.72
CA GLN A 330 -24.72 5.99 1.87
C GLN A 330 -25.56 5.85 3.14
N ILE A 331 -25.58 6.90 3.96
CA ILE A 331 -26.31 6.95 5.22
C ILE A 331 -27.33 8.08 5.14
N ARG A 332 -28.58 7.81 5.56
CA ARG A 332 -29.63 8.81 5.67
C ARG A 332 -30.38 8.69 6.99
N SER A 333 -30.42 9.78 7.72
CA SER A 333 -31.26 9.98 8.88
C SER A 333 -31.75 11.43 8.93
N PRO A 334 -32.73 11.79 9.73
CA PRO A 334 -33.34 13.14 9.67
C PRO A 334 -32.39 14.32 9.86
N LYS A 335 -31.27 14.11 10.59
CA LYS A 335 -30.28 15.17 10.90
C LYS A 335 -28.90 14.89 10.38
N PHE A 336 -28.72 13.81 9.62
CA PHE A 336 -27.44 13.40 9.09
C PHE A 336 -27.63 12.60 7.81
N GLN A 337 -26.94 13.03 6.78
CA GLN A 337 -26.77 12.24 5.55
C GLN A 337 -25.34 12.38 5.06
N ALA A 338 -24.80 11.31 4.53
CA ALA A 338 -23.50 11.29 3.89
C ALA A 338 -23.40 10.07 2.96
N ALA A 339 -22.67 10.22 1.87
CA ALA A 339 -22.24 9.12 1.02
C ALA A 339 -20.73 9.20 0.80
N GLY A 340 -20.08 8.06 0.71
CA GLY A 340 -18.63 8.03 0.51
C GLY A 340 -18.01 6.71 0.91
N VAL A 341 -16.70 6.75 1.11
CA VAL A 341 -15.90 5.61 1.53
C VAL A 341 -15.73 5.56 3.04
N THR A 342 -15.80 4.36 3.56
CA THR A 342 -15.56 4.03 4.96
C THR A 342 -14.47 2.97 5.03
N ILE A 343 -13.93 2.78 6.23
CA ILE A 343 -12.99 1.70 6.54
C ILE A 343 -13.71 0.71 7.45
N ALA A 344 -13.76 -0.54 7.06
CA ALA A 344 -14.42 -1.57 7.86
C ALA A 344 -13.74 -1.68 9.24
N GLY A 345 -14.49 -1.38 10.29
CA GLY A 345 -13.97 -1.25 11.65
C GLY A 345 -14.07 0.15 12.24
N VAL A 346 -14.18 1.21 11.41
CA VAL A 346 -14.24 2.61 11.85
C VAL A 346 -15.60 3.23 11.54
N PRO A 347 -16.30 3.86 12.50
CA PRO A 347 -17.63 4.44 12.31
C PRO A 347 -17.57 5.86 11.70
N ALA A 348 -16.91 6.04 10.57
CA ALA A 348 -16.77 7.33 9.90
C ALA A 348 -16.80 7.21 8.37
N VAL A 349 -17.39 8.21 7.70
CA VAL A 349 -17.20 8.43 6.25
C VAL A 349 -15.92 9.24 6.08
N VAL A 350 -14.91 8.62 5.50
CA VAL A 350 -13.54 9.18 5.45
C VAL A 350 -13.40 10.21 4.32
N ALA A 351 -13.91 9.91 3.14
CA ALA A 351 -14.01 10.84 2.01
C ALA A 351 -15.39 10.69 1.35
N GLY A 352 -15.97 11.79 0.90
CA GLY A 352 -17.31 11.73 0.33
C GLY A 352 -18.04 13.06 0.20
N PHE A 353 -19.37 13.01 0.36
CA PHE A 353 -20.29 14.12 0.21
C PHE A 353 -21.46 14.01 1.18
N ASN A 354 -21.93 15.11 1.77
CA ASN A 354 -23.01 15.12 2.73
C ASN A 354 -24.30 15.85 2.23
N GLY A 355 -24.33 16.16 0.96
CA GLY A 355 -25.43 16.93 0.35
C GLY A 355 -25.15 18.44 0.28
N LYS A 356 -24.09 18.93 0.91
CA LYS A 356 -23.66 20.33 0.93
C LYS A 356 -22.18 20.48 0.67
N LEU A 357 -21.34 19.72 1.36
CA LEU A 357 -19.90 19.73 1.28
C LEU A 357 -19.40 18.40 0.72
N GLY A 358 -18.48 18.46 -0.25
CA GLY A 358 -17.64 17.35 -0.68
C GLY A 358 -16.26 17.46 -0.05
N TRP A 359 -15.64 16.32 0.33
CA TRP A 359 -14.27 16.28 0.83
C TRP A 359 -13.54 15.06 0.32
N GLY A 360 -12.23 15.24 0.09
CA GLY A 360 -11.31 14.19 -0.35
C GLY A 360 -9.92 14.42 0.21
N MET A 361 -9.10 13.38 0.25
CA MET A 361 -7.80 13.46 0.92
C MET A 361 -6.68 12.76 0.17
N THR A 362 -5.47 13.28 0.37
CA THR A 362 -4.20 12.62 0.02
C THR A 362 -3.27 12.62 1.22
N MET A 363 -2.26 11.75 1.19
CA MET A 363 -1.16 11.84 2.16
C MET A 363 -0.31 13.09 1.90
N VAL A 364 0.10 13.73 2.99
CA VAL A 364 1.13 14.78 2.98
C VAL A 364 2.53 14.19 2.85
N MET A 365 2.70 12.88 3.01
CA MET A 365 4.00 12.23 3.27
C MET A 365 4.63 12.72 4.59
N GLY A 366 3.79 13.00 5.59
CA GLY A 366 4.17 13.68 6.83
C GLY A 366 5.21 12.90 7.64
N ASP A 367 6.30 13.57 7.98
CA ASP A 367 7.36 13.04 8.81
C ASP A 367 7.01 13.20 10.30
N THR A 368 6.40 12.16 10.85
CA THR A 368 5.78 12.14 12.18
C THR A 368 6.33 11.06 13.12
N GLN A 369 7.40 10.39 12.67
CA GLN A 369 8.08 9.32 13.40
C GLN A 369 9.59 9.47 13.20
N ASP A 370 10.37 9.13 14.21
CA ASP A 370 11.83 9.08 14.13
C ASP A 370 12.37 7.83 14.81
N LEU A 371 13.44 7.31 14.28
CA LEU A 371 14.27 6.33 14.95
C LEU A 371 15.41 7.01 15.71
N PHE A 372 15.67 6.50 16.91
CA PHE A 372 16.81 6.90 17.72
C PHE A 372 17.72 5.70 17.95
N LEU A 373 19.00 5.90 17.70
CA LEU A 373 20.04 4.97 18.13
C LEU A 373 20.30 5.19 19.61
N GLU A 374 20.11 4.16 20.42
CA GLU A 374 20.35 4.21 21.86
C GLU A 374 21.57 3.38 22.21
N GLN A 375 22.57 3.98 22.84
CA GLN A 375 23.64 3.19 23.44
C GLN A 375 23.07 2.40 24.62
N VAL A 376 23.15 1.07 24.56
CA VAL A 376 22.63 0.18 25.59
C VAL A 376 23.73 -0.70 26.18
N ARG A 377 23.62 -0.98 27.47
CA ARG A 377 24.44 -1.97 28.14
C ARG A 377 23.62 -2.82 29.10
N ARG A 378 24.04 -4.05 29.27
CA ARG A 378 23.41 -4.95 30.24
C ARG A 378 24.22 -5.03 31.51
N GLU A 379 23.54 -4.79 32.63
CA GLU A 379 24.09 -5.00 33.99
C GLU A 379 23.23 -6.05 34.73
N GLY A 380 23.73 -7.26 34.81
CA GLY A 380 22.94 -8.37 35.33
C GLY A 380 21.70 -8.64 34.48
N SER A 381 20.51 -8.57 35.09
CA SER A 381 19.22 -8.74 34.41
C SER A 381 18.70 -7.44 33.77
N ARG A 382 19.23 -6.28 34.14
CA ARG A 382 18.74 -4.96 33.71
C ARG A 382 19.42 -4.52 32.41
N LEU A 383 18.62 -3.92 31.54
CA LEU A 383 19.11 -3.16 30.39
C LEU A 383 19.15 -1.68 30.77
N LEU A 384 20.30 -1.04 30.59
CA LEU A 384 20.48 0.38 30.78
C LEU A 384 20.71 1.03 29.43
N TYR A 385 20.27 2.29 29.25
CA TYR A 385 20.58 3.13 28.10
C TYR A 385 21.26 4.42 28.55
N LEU A 386 22.09 4.98 27.68
CA LEU A 386 22.78 6.24 27.93
C LEU A 386 21.86 7.42 27.60
N ALA A 387 21.67 8.32 28.55
CA ALA A 387 20.91 9.57 28.38
C ALA A 387 21.65 10.71 29.07
N ASP A 388 22.03 11.73 28.30
CA ASP A 388 22.72 12.93 28.80
C ASP A 388 23.89 12.60 29.74
N GLY A 389 24.74 11.68 29.32
CA GLY A 389 25.94 11.21 30.05
C GLY A 389 25.65 10.28 31.22
N LYS A 390 24.42 9.85 31.44
CA LYS A 390 24.03 8.96 32.57
C LYS A 390 23.42 7.66 32.04
N TRP A 391 23.76 6.55 32.70
CA TRP A 391 23.13 5.25 32.42
C TRP A 391 21.83 5.16 33.22
N VAL A 392 20.72 5.01 32.49
CA VAL A 392 19.35 4.97 33.02
C VAL A 392 18.74 3.59 32.71
N PRO A 393 18.02 2.97 33.67
CA PRO A 393 17.31 1.72 33.39
C PRO A 393 16.23 1.90 32.31
N ALA A 394 16.22 1.03 31.32
CA ALA A 394 15.13 0.93 30.36
C ALA A 394 13.88 0.38 31.07
N ARG A 395 12.71 0.86 30.68
CA ARG A 395 11.42 0.32 31.13
C ARG A 395 11.20 -1.03 30.44
N GLU A 396 10.75 -2.01 31.22
CA GLU A 396 10.47 -3.36 30.72
C GLU A 396 8.96 -3.55 30.51
N ARG A 397 8.59 -4.09 29.36
CA ARG A 397 7.23 -4.51 29.04
C ARG A 397 7.24 -5.97 28.61
N ASN A 398 6.66 -6.82 29.45
CA ASN A 398 6.62 -8.27 29.19
C ASN A 398 5.40 -8.61 28.33
N GLU A 399 5.63 -9.28 27.20
CA GLU A 399 4.63 -9.69 26.24
C GLU A 399 4.55 -11.20 26.14
N THR A 400 3.34 -11.73 25.93
CA THR A 400 3.10 -13.14 25.65
C THR A 400 2.47 -13.27 24.28
N PHE A 401 3.10 -14.03 23.40
CA PHE A 401 2.65 -14.36 22.08
C PHE A 401 1.99 -15.73 22.07
N PHE A 402 0.69 -15.78 21.77
CA PHE A 402 -0.04 -17.02 21.57
C PHE A 402 0.07 -17.38 20.08
N ILE A 403 0.38 -18.65 19.80
CA ILE A 403 0.76 -19.10 18.47
C ILE A 403 -0.05 -20.36 18.14
N LYS A 404 -0.81 -20.33 17.06
CA LYS A 404 -1.55 -21.51 16.59
C LYS A 404 -0.59 -22.68 16.33
N GLY A 405 -0.84 -23.80 16.96
CA GLY A 405 -0.05 -25.02 16.77
C GLY A 405 1.32 -25.02 17.48
N ALA A 406 1.62 -24.03 18.32
CA ALA A 406 2.87 -23.95 19.07
C ALA A 406 2.64 -23.51 20.52
N ARG A 407 3.70 -23.64 21.36
CA ARG A 407 3.67 -23.12 22.73
C ARG A 407 3.77 -21.59 22.72
N PRO A 408 3.10 -20.90 23.68
CA PRO A 408 3.27 -19.47 23.83
C PRO A 408 4.74 -19.09 24.09
N VAL A 409 5.15 -17.96 23.53
CA VAL A 409 6.48 -17.39 23.75
C VAL A 409 6.33 -16.12 24.59
N ARG A 410 7.24 -15.95 25.57
CA ARG A 410 7.33 -14.75 26.40
C ARG A 410 8.59 -13.99 26.05
N GLU A 411 8.45 -12.69 25.80
CA GLU A 411 9.56 -11.80 25.45
C GLU A 411 9.41 -10.45 26.20
N THR A 412 10.53 -9.77 26.40
CA THR A 412 10.57 -8.45 27.04
C THR A 412 10.93 -7.40 26.00
N ILE A 413 10.05 -6.42 25.84
CA ILE A 413 10.29 -5.22 25.05
C ILE A 413 10.83 -4.15 26.00
N TYR A 414 11.96 -3.56 25.66
CA TYR A 414 12.56 -2.48 26.43
C TYR A 414 12.15 -1.13 25.82
N GLU A 415 11.99 -0.14 26.67
CA GLU A 415 11.60 1.20 26.28
C GLU A 415 12.53 2.24 26.89
N THR A 416 12.96 3.21 26.10
CA THR A 416 13.76 4.36 26.52
C THR A 416 12.91 5.62 26.58
N ARG A 417 13.51 6.79 26.85
CA ARG A 417 12.83 8.09 26.75
C ARG A 417 12.33 8.40 25.33
N ASN A 418 12.96 7.79 24.30
CA ASN A 418 12.60 7.98 22.91
C ASN A 418 11.59 6.93 22.40
N GLY A 419 11.20 5.98 23.24
CA GLY A 419 10.17 5.00 22.89
C GLY A 419 10.65 3.55 22.97
N PRO A 420 9.86 2.61 22.40
CA PRO A 420 10.18 1.20 22.44
C PRO A 420 11.37 0.85 21.54
N LEU A 421 12.26 0.00 22.04
CA LEU A 421 13.39 -0.55 21.31
C LEU A 421 12.89 -1.68 20.39
N LEU A 422 12.79 -1.44 19.09
CA LEU A 422 12.27 -2.39 18.10
C LEU A 422 13.11 -3.66 18.05
N ASN A 423 14.43 -3.54 18.08
CA ASN A 423 15.37 -4.67 18.06
C ASN A 423 15.48 -5.42 19.41
N SER A 424 14.66 -5.10 20.40
CA SER A 424 14.55 -5.90 21.62
C SER A 424 13.86 -7.25 21.39
N VAL A 425 13.00 -7.33 20.38
CA VAL A 425 12.24 -8.53 19.99
C VAL A 425 12.41 -8.92 18.53
N LEU A 426 13.08 -8.10 17.74
CA LEU A 426 13.38 -8.34 16.32
C LEU A 426 14.87 -8.53 16.14
N GLY A 427 15.27 -9.69 15.64
CA GLY A 427 16.66 -10.03 15.49
C GLY A 427 16.87 -11.47 15.04
N GLU A 428 18.11 -11.79 14.66
CA GLU A 428 18.47 -13.14 14.24
C GLU A 428 18.27 -14.15 15.35
N ARG A 429 17.63 -15.28 15.04
CA ARG A 429 17.32 -16.38 15.95
C ARG A 429 17.66 -17.71 15.32
N LYS A 430 18.18 -18.61 16.15
CA LYS A 430 18.37 -20.02 15.73
C LYS A 430 17.04 -20.74 15.48
N HIS A 431 15.99 -20.33 16.17
CA HIS A 431 14.66 -20.90 16.04
C HIS A 431 13.58 -19.80 16.25
N PRO A 432 12.53 -19.71 15.43
CA PRO A 432 11.51 -18.64 15.50
C PRO A 432 10.83 -18.49 16.87
N LEU A 433 10.70 -19.58 17.63
CA LEU A 433 10.08 -19.56 18.97
C LEU A 433 11.06 -19.28 20.11
N GLN A 434 12.34 -19.01 19.81
CA GLN A 434 13.31 -18.65 20.84
C GLN A 434 13.17 -17.17 21.19
N PRO A 435 13.05 -16.82 22.49
CA PRO A 435 13.08 -15.41 22.91
C PRO A 435 14.41 -14.75 22.54
N LEU A 436 14.35 -13.50 22.14
CA LEU A 436 15.52 -12.68 21.92
C LEU A 436 15.90 -11.97 23.22
N GLN A 437 17.19 -11.73 23.40
CA GLN A 437 17.71 -10.91 24.48
C GLN A 437 18.68 -9.88 23.91
N LEU A 438 18.30 -8.62 23.97
CA LEU A 438 19.17 -7.53 23.51
C LEU A 438 20.42 -7.47 24.37
N SER A 439 21.58 -7.57 23.73
CA SER A 439 22.92 -7.45 24.34
C SER A 439 23.34 -5.98 24.45
N SER A 440 24.54 -5.73 24.98
CA SER A 440 25.17 -4.42 24.91
C SER A 440 25.48 -4.07 23.46
N GLY A 441 25.36 -2.78 23.11
CA GLY A 441 25.55 -2.26 21.75
C GLY A 441 24.55 -1.11 21.49
N TYR A 442 23.81 -1.17 20.39
CA TYR A 442 22.81 -0.19 20.05
C TYR A 442 21.39 -0.76 20.05
N GLY A 443 20.45 -0.02 20.68
CA GLY A 443 19.02 -0.20 20.53
C GLY A 443 18.47 0.76 19.47
N LEU A 444 17.34 0.39 18.83
CA LEU A 444 16.61 1.26 17.89
C LEU A 444 15.27 1.63 18.51
N ALA A 445 15.17 2.84 19.07
CA ALA A 445 13.94 3.35 19.68
C ALA A 445 13.06 4.06 18.65
N LEU A 446 11.76 3.76 18.66
CA LEU A 446 10.77 4.42 17.81
C LEU A 446 10.08 5.54 18.60
N LYS A 447 10.26 6.79 18.17
CA LYS A 447 9.49 7.93 18.63
C LYS A 447 8.38 8.25 17.63
N THR A 448 7.16 8.44 18.12
CA THR A 448 6.00 8.69 17.27
C THR A 448 5.00 9.61 17.95
N ASN A 449 4.30 10.44 17.18
CA ASN A 449 3.20 11.28 17.64
C ASN A 449 1.93 10.48 18.01
N GLN A 450 1.87 9.18 17.71
CA GLN A 450 0.67 8.37 17.91
C GLN A 450 0.33 8.09 19.38
N PHE A 451 1.24 8.36 20.31
CA PHE A 451 0.98 8.23 21.75
C PHE A 451 0.41 9.51 22.36
N GLU A 452 0.27 10.56 21.57
CA GLU A 452 -0.27 11.82 22.03
C GLU A 452 -1.80 11.80 22.07
N ALA A 453 -2.34 12.50 23.06
CA ALA A 453 -3.78 12.70 23.20
C ALA A 453 -4.31 13.64 22.11
N ASP A 454 -5.42 13.30 21.48
CA ASP A 454 -6.10 14.18 20.52
C ASP A 454 -7.58 13.84 20.31
N GLN A 455 -8.26 14.66 19.52
CA GLN A 455 -9.67 14.54 19.20
C GLN A 455 -9.91 14.32 17.68
N THR A 456 -8.95 13.75 16.99
CA THR A 456 -9.02 13.55 15.54
C THR A 456 -10.31 12.87 15.08
N LEU A 457 -10.82 11.88 15.82
CA LEU A 457 -12.04 11.17 15.43
C LEU A 457 -13.31 12.04 15.61
N ASP A 458 -13.34 12.90 16.63
CA ASP A 458 -14.39 13.92 16.76
C ASP A 458 -14.33 14.92 15.60
N ALA A 459 -13.13 15.37 15.24
CA ALA A 459 -12.88 16.30 14.15
C ALA A 459 -13.31 15.72 12.78
N PHE A 460 -13.00 14.47 12.50
CA PHE A 460 -13.50 13.78 11.29
C PHE A 460 -15.03 13.71 11.26
N PHE A 461 -15.65 13.44 12.39
CA PHE A 461 -17.09 13.42 12.46
C PHE A 461 -17.68 14.82 12.24
N ASP A 462 -17.07 15.86 12.79
CA ASP A 462 -17.52 17.25 12.61
C ASP A 462 -17.31 17.70 11.14
N LEU A 463 -16.21 17.28 10.48
CA LEU A 463 -16.03 17.47 9.04
C LEU A 463 -17.19 16.86 8.22
N THR A 464 -17.62 15.63 8.55
CA THR A 464 -18.76 15.01 7.82
C THR A 464 -20.09 15.77 7.99
N ARG A 465 -20.17 16.68 8.95
CA ARG A 465 -21.34 17.53 9.21
C ARG A 465 -21.19 18.97 8.74
N ALA A 466 -20.00 19.37 8.37
CA ALA A 466 -19.73 20.71 7.86
C ALA A 466 -20.60 21.01 6.62
N GLN A 467 -21.13 22.22 6.55
CA GLN A 467 -22.07 22.64 5.50
C GLN A 467 -21.43 23.60 4.49
N SER A 468 -20.20 24.04 4.76
CA SER A 468 -19.44 24.96 3.93
C SER A 468 -17.95 24.69 4.04
N VAL A 469 -17.18 25.24 3.11
CA VAL A 469 -15.71 25.21 3.13
C VAL A 469 -15.16 25.85 4.43
N ASP A 470 -15.75 26.95 4.92
CA ASP A 470 -15.32 27.58 6.17
C ASP A 470 -15.49 26.65 7.38
N GLN A 471 -16.62 25.94 7.48
CA GLN A 471 -16.84 24.96 8.55
C GLN A 471 -15.91 23.75 8.41
N ALA A 472 -15.51 23.39 7.20
CA ALA A 472 -14.54 22.34 6.95
C ALA A 472 -13.15 22.74 7.49
N PHE A 473 -12.72 23.98 7.29
CA PHE A 473 -11.48 24.50 7.86
C PHE A 473 -11.48 24.46 9.39
N GLU A 474 -12.59 24.84 10.02
CA GLU A 474 -12.72 24.75 11.48
C GLU A 474 -12.57 23.31 11.98
N ALA A 475 -13.26 22.35 11.34
CA ALA A 475 -13.22 20.95 11.73
C ALA A 475 -11.84 20.32 11.53
N THR A 476 -11.16 20.61 10.40
CA THR A 476 -9.90 19.94 10.04
C THR A 476 -8.71 20.37 10.87
N ARG A 477 -8.72 21.52 11.51
CA ARG A 477 -7.65 21.96 12.44
C ARG A 477 -7.41 21.01 13.60
N ASP A 478 -8.43 20.29 14.03
CA ASP A 478 -8.33 19.32 15.12
C ASP A 478 -8.06 17.88 14.65
N ILE A 479 -7.84 17.66 13.35
CA ILE A 479 -7.30 16.42 12.82
C ILE A 479 -5.79 16.42 13.01
N ARG A 480 -5.30 15.84 14.12
CA ARG A 480 -3.89 15.89 14.52
C ARG A 480 -3.18 14.55 14.45
N ALA A 481 -3.90 13.43 14.60
CA ALA A 481 -3.27 12.13 14.60
C ALA A 481 -2.73 11.74 13.23
N VAL A 482 -3.31 12.21 12.12
CA VAL A 482 -2.97 11.80 10.77
C VAL A 482 -2.63 12.99 9.88
N ALA A 483 -1.51 12.86 9.14
CA ALA A 483 -0.99 13.87 8.24
C ALA A 483 -1.62 13.73 6.84
N LEU A 484 -2.57 14.62 6.53
CA LEU A 484 -3.33 14.59 5.27
C LEU A 484 -3.35 15.97 4.61
N ASN A 485 -3.41 15.97 3.28
CA ASN A 485 -3.94 17.06 2.49
C ASN A 485 -5.44 16.81 2.31
N ILE A 486 -6.30 17.65 2.82
CA ILE A 486 -7.74 17.54 2.65
C ILE A 486 -8.21 18.66 1.73
N VAL A 487 -8.85 18.32 0.61
CA VAL A 487 -9.55 19.26 -0.24
C VAL A 487 -11.04 19.23 0.05
N PHE A 488 -11.68 20.38 -0.03
CA PHE A 488 -13.12 20.52 0.15
C PHE A 488 -13.72 21.32 -0.99
N ALA A 489 -15.00 21.13 -1.25
CA ALA A 489 -15.79 22.00 -2.11
C ALA A 489 -17.23 22.05 -1.62
N ASP A 490 -17.85 23.21 -1.75
CA ASP A 490 -19.27 23.40 -1.61
C ASP A 490 -19.88 24.00 -2.90
N GLN A 491 -21.09 24.53 -2.86
CA GLN A 491 -21.76 25.12 -4.02
C GLN A 491 -21.05 26.36 -4.61
N GLN A 492 -20.10 26.96 -3.89
CA GLN A 492 -19.52 28.27 -4.24
C GLN A 492 -18.01 28.28 -4.15
N SER A 493 -17.44 27.60 -3.15
CA SER A 493 -16.04 27.72 -2.78
C SER A 493 -15.31 26.38 -2.84
N THR A 494 -13.98 26.47 -2.95
CA THR A 494 -13.04 25.36 -2.84
C THR A 494 -12.02 25.66 -1.76
N GLY A 495 -11.52 24.64 -1.06
CA GLY A 495 -10.50 24.81 -0.03
C GLY A 495 -9.57 23.61 0.06
N TRP A 496 -8.39 23.85 0.61
CA TRP A 496 -7.39 22.85 0.93
C TRP A 496 -6.73 23.15 2.26
N GLN A 497 -6.49 22.13 3.07
CA GLN A 497 -5.78 22.25 4.34
C GLN A 497 -4.88 21.03 4.59
N VAL A 498 -3.68 21.28 5.12
CA VAL A 498 -2.82 20.25 5.71
C VAL A 498 -3.26 19.98 7.14
N THR A 499 -3.32 18.71 7.51
CA THR A 499 -3.60 18.23 8.88
C THR A 499 -2.39 17.46 9.45
N GLY A 500 -2.43 17.11 10.69
CA GLY A 500 -1.39 16.31 11.33
C GLY A 500 -0.77 16.97 12.56
N ARG A 501 0.22 16.29 13.14
CA ARG A 501 1.03 16.79 14.27
C ARG A 501 2.49 16.55 13.93
N TYR A 502 3.21 17.61 13.59
CA TYR A 502 4.58 17.57 13.11
C TYR A 502 5.54 17.91 14.25
N PRO A 503 6.57 17.08 14.50
CA PRO A 503 7.53 17.35 15.57
C PRO A 503 8.42 18.55 15.25
N ASN A 504 8.70 19.37 16.25
CA ASN A 504 9.75 20.36 16.20
C ASN A 504 11.05 19.70 16.62
N ARG A 505 11.84 19.22 15.66
CA ARG A 505 13.17 18.67 15.91
C ARG A 505 14.13 19.81 16.24
N ARG A 506 14.96 19.65 17.28
CA ARG A 506 16.00 20.63 17.59
C ARG A 506 17.05 20.67 16.50
N GLU A 507 17.54 19.50 16.12
CA GLU A 507 18.46 19.30 15.01
C GLU A 507 18.08 18.03 14.24
N GLY A 508 18.55 17.92 12.99
CA GLY A 508 18.30 16.76 12.11
C GLY A 508 16.99 16.84 11.33
N LEU A 509 16.91 16.03 10.29
CA LEU A 509 15.77 15.97 9.38
C LEU A 509 14.87 14.73 9.59
N GLY A 510 15.34 13.70 10.30
CA GLY A 510 14.60 12.45 10.46
C GLY A 510 14.68 11.54 9.23
N LEU A 511 15.72 11.63 8.41
CA LEU A 511 15.98 10.72 7.28
C LEU A 511 16.83 9.52 7.68
N LEU A 512 17.56 9.65 8.77
CA LEU A 512 18.42 8.62 9.36
C LEU A 512 18.25 8.64 10.88
N PRO A 513 18.37 7.48 11.54
CA PRO A 513 18.27 7.42 12.99
C PRO A 513 19.25 8.37 13.69
N SER A 514 18.76 9.12 14.66
CA SER A 514 19.53 10.12 15.42
C SER A 514 20.12 9.53 16.69
N PRO A 515 21.32 9.98 17.16
CA PRO A 515 21.88 9.58 18.43
C PRO A 515 20.97 9.94 19.62
N GLY A 516 20.35 8.95 20.26
CA GLY A 516 19.39 9.13 21.36
C GLY A 516 20.02 9.53 22.70
N TRP A 517 21.35 9.39 22.82
CA TRP A 517 22.09 9.82 24.02
C TRP A 517 22.42 11.31 24.05
N GLU A 518 22.14 12.03 22.96
CA GLU A 518 22.39 13.46 22.82
C GLU A 518 21.08 14.23 22.74
N GLY A 519 20.79 15.10 23.70
CA GLY A 519 19.55 15.87 23.73
C GLY A 519 19.36 16.89 22.61
N ARG A 520 20.41 17.11 21.77
CA ARG A 520 20.31 18.03 20.63
C ARG A 520 19.40 17.56 19.51
N TYR A 521 19.10 16.24 19.42
CA TYR A 521 18.17 15.67 18.43
C TYR A 521 16.75 15.46 18.98
N ASP A 522 16.49 15.84 20.23
CA ASP A 522 15.18 15.68 20.84
C ASP A 522 14.11 16.50 20.12
N TRP A 523 12.90 16.01 20.19
CA TRP A 523 11.73 16.79 19.79
C TRP A 523 11.39 17.83 20.85
N ASP A 524 11.20 19.07 20.43
CA ASP A 524 10.83 20.21 21.28
C ASP A 524 9.35 20.56 21.07
N GLY A 525 8.48 19.59 21.37
CA GLY A 525 7.06 19.69 21.13
C GLY A 525 6.68 19.52 19.65
N TYR A 526 5.60 20.16 19.26
CA TYR A 526 5.00 20.05 17.94
C TYR A 526 4.70 21.43 17.37
N ALA A 527 4.68 21.50 16.02
CA ALA A 527 4.28 22.70 15.31
C ALA A 527 2.84 23.11 15.66
N ASP A 528 2.60 24.41 15.73
CA ASP A 528 1.26 24.95 15.96
C ASP A 528 0.37 24.64 14.74
N PRO A 529 -0.80 23.99 14.91
CA PRO A 529 -1.73 23.73 13.83
C PRO A 529 -2.19 24.99 13.07
N MET A 530 -2.10 26.16 13.67
CA MET A 530 -2.41 27.45 13.02
C MET A 530 -1.37 27.81 11.93
N LEU A 531 -0.20 27.17 11.94
CA LEU A 531 0.85 27.36 10.93
C LEU A 531 0.73 26.34 9.78
N HIS A 532 -0.22 25.40 9.84
CA HIS A 532 -0.41 24.43 8.79
C HIS A 532 -0.80 25.12 7.47
N PRO A 533 -0.24 24.69 6.33
CA PRO A 533 -0.60 25.25 5.03
C PRO A 533 -2.07 25.06 4.71
N TYR A 534 -2.68 26.09 4.16
CA TYR A 534 -4.05 26.05 3.65
C TYR A 534 -4.20 27.04 2.50
N ASP A 535 -5.24 26.84 1.68
CA ASP A 535 -5.62 27.79 0.64
C ASP A 535 -7.12 27.70 0.37
N GLN A 536 -7.74 28.82 0.00
CA GLN A 536 -9.16 28.94 -0.31
C GLN A 536 -9.33 29.78 -1.56
N ASP A 537 -10.09 29.24 -2.53
CA ASP A 537 -10.47 29.92 -3.78
C ASP A 537 -9.28 30.60 -4.49
N PRO A 538 -8.19 29.87 -4.80
CA PRO A 538 -6.98 30.48 -5.37
C PRO A 538 -7.27 31.12 -6.74
N ILE A 539 -6.50 32.13 -7.09
CA ILE A 539 -6.62 32.89 -8.35
C ILE A 539 -6.55 31.98 -9.58
N GLN A 540 -5.73 30.93 -9.53
CA GLN A 540 -5.63 29.93 -10.61
C GLN A 540 -6.93 29.15 -10.85
N GLY A 541 -7.87 29.18 -9.89
CA GLY A 541 -9.17 28.54 -10.00
C GLY A 541 -9.18 27.03 -9.78
N TRP A 542 -8.16 26.48 -9.16
CA TRP A 542 -8.10 25.07 -8.74
C TRP A 542 -7.07 24.85 -7.64
N LEU A 543 -7.29 23.81 -6.85
CA LEU A 543 -6.40 23.26 -5.85
C LEU A 543 -6.15 21.79 -6.18
N GLY A 544 -4.95 21.26 -5.95
CA GLY A 544 -4.68 19.86 -6.21
C GLY A 544 -3.41 19.35 -5.54
N THR A 545 -3.46 18.12 -5.05
CA THR A 545 -2.31 17.46 -4.44
C THR A 545 -2.14 16.04 -4.95
N ALA A 546 -0.90 15.64 -5.13
CA ALA A 546 -0.51 14.31 -5.60
C ALA A 546 0.69 13.77 -4.80
N ASN A 547 0.72 14.03 -3.49
CA ASN A 547 1.80 13.68 -2.56
C ASN A 547 3.14 14.40 -2.83
N HIS A 548 3.17 15.38 -3.70
CA HIS A 548 4.32 16.25 -3.96
C HIS A 548 4.44 17.33 -2.89
N ARG A 549 5.55 18.04 -2.86
CA ARG A 549 5.75 19.17 -1.95
C ARG A 549 4.74 20.29 -2.26
N THR A 550 3.83 20.54 -1.33
CA THR A 550 2.74 21.51 -1.47
C THR A 550 3.08 22.87 -0.89
N VAL A 551 4.28 23.04 -0.39
CA VAL A 551 4.79 24.29 0.20
C VAL A 551 6.07 24.74 -0.53
N PRO A 552 6.36 26.06 -0.55
CA PRO A 552 7.58 26.56 -1.16
C PRO A 552 8.83 26.04 -0.40
N LYS A 553 9.97 26.03 -1.10
CA LYS A 553 11.26 25.76 -0.46
C LYS A 553 11.49 26.73 0.69
N GLY A 554 11.97 26.20 1.83
CA GLY A 554 12.25 27.02 3.02
C GLY A 554 10.99 27.39 3.80
N TYR A 555 9.88 26.71 3.61
CA TYR A 555 8.70 26.84 4.47
C TYR A 555 9.09 26.57 5.93
N GLY A 556 8.68 27.43 6.85
CA GLY A 556 9.18 27.45 8.23
C GLY A 556 8.76 26.28 9.11
N MET A 557 8.02 25.29 8.56
CA MET A 557 7.62 24.07 9.25
C MET A 557 8.01 22.85 8.39
N GLN A 558 8.71 21.90 9.01
CA GLN A 558 9.06 20.66 8.35
C GLN A 558 7.85 19.72 8.32
N LEU A 559 7.25 19.56 7.14
CA LEU A 559 6.12 18.66 6.91
C LEU A 559 6.59 17.25 6.56
N SER A 560 7.56 17.15 5.67
CA SER A 560 8.09 15.91 5.11
C SER A 560 9.51 16.10 4.60
N ASN A 561 10.24 15.01 4.51
CA ASN A 561 11.52 14.90 3.79
C ASN A 561 11.44 13.98 2.57
N SER A 562 10.33 13.24 2.44
CA SER A 562 10.15 12.15 1.48
C SER A 562 8.94 12.39 0.57
N TRP A 563 8.86 13.61 0.02
CA TRP A 563 7.85 13.94 -0.95
C TRP A 563 7.94 13.04 -2.19
N TYR A 564 6.80 12.67 -2.76
CA TYR A 564 6.81 12.17 -4.14
C TYR A 564 7.29 13.25 -5.11
N TYR A 565 7.90 12.83 -6.19
CA TYR A 565 8.26 13.72 -7.29
C TYR A 565 7.01 14.37 -7.92
N PRO A 566 7.14 15.55 -8.56
CA PRO A 566 6.00 16.38 -8.93
C PRO A 566 5.25 15.94 -10.19
N GLU A 567 5.65 14.87 -10.90
CA GLU A 567 5.12 14.49 -12.22
C GLU A 567 3.60 14.43 -12.27
N ARG A 568 2.95 13.80 -11.25
CA ARG A 568 1.49 13.72 -11.19
C ARG A 568 0.84 15.07 -10.96
N ALA A 569 1.44 15.90 -10.12
CA ALA A 569 0.96 17.26 -9.86
C ALA A 569 1.13 18.17 -11.10
N GLU A 570 2.26 18.04 -11.79
CA GLU A 570 2.50 18.72 -13.08
C GLU A 570 1.43 18.32 -14.10
N ARG A 571 1.12 17.00 -14.18
CA ARG A 571 0.08 16.52 -15.11
C ARG A 571 -1.32 17.00 -14.74
N ILE A 572 -1.66 17.11 -13.46
CA ILE A 572 -2.90 17.75 -13.01
C ILE A 572 -2.95 19.20 -13.50
N ALA A 573 -1.89 19.96 -13.30
CA ALA A 573 -1.81 21.36 -13.72
C ALA A 573 -1.95 21.52 -15.24
N GLU A 574 -1.25 20.70 -16.02
CA GLU A 574 -1.37 20.66 -17.48
C GLU A 574 -2.81 20.45 -17.93
N LEU A 575 -3.47 19.42 -17.43
CA LEU A 575 -4.81 19.03 -17.86
C LEU A 575 -5.87 20.04 -17.41
N LEU A 576 -5.74 20.62 -16.22
CA LEU A 576 -6.63 21.70 -15.75
C LEU A 576 -6.40 23.01 -16.51
N GLY A 577 -5.20 23.23 -17.05
CA GLY A 577 -4.87 24.36 -17.92
C GLY A 577 -5.47 24.31 -19.33
N LEU A 578 -5.94 23.13 -19.79
CA LEU A 578 -6.48 22.96 -21.15
C LEU A 578 -7.87 23.59 -21.36
N GLY A 579 -8.49 24.12 -20.30
CA GLY A 579 -9.79 24.80 -20.39
C GLY A 579 -10.79 24.35 -19.35
N LYS A 580 -12.06 24.76 -19.52
CA LYS A 580 -13.12 24.48 -18.54
C LYS A 580 -13.44 22.99 -18.45
N GLN A 581 -13.51 22.51 -17.23
CA GLN A 581 -13.71 21.11 -16.89
C GLN A 581 -15.20 20.75 -16.71
N ASP A 582 -15.50 19.49 -16.86
CA ASP A 582 -16.79 18.85 -16.53
C ASP A 582 -16.55 17.43 -15.96
N THR A 583 -17.60 16.75 -15.53
CA THR A 583 -17.48 15.38 -15.00
C THR A 583 -16.73 14.44 -15.96
N ARG A 584 -16.94 14.56 -17.30
CA ARG A 584 -16.30 13.69 -18.30
C ARG A 584 -14.80 13.93 -18.37
N SER A 585 -14.37 15.18 -18.43
CA SER A 585 -12.95 15.53 -18.46
C SER A 585 -12.24 15.11 -17.16
N VAL A 586 -12.90 15.28 -16.00
CA VAL A 586 -12.37 14.85 -14.70
C VAL A 586 -12.25 13.32 -14.62
N ILE A 587 -13.20 12.56 -15.15
CA ILE A 587 -13.05 11.09 -15.28
C ILE A 587 -11.84 10.77 -16.15
N ALA A 588 -11.69 11.44 -17.30
CA ALA A 588 -10.55 11.21 -18.18
C ALA A 588 -9.20 11.48 -17.48
N MET A 589 -9.13 12.52 -16.62
CA MET A 589 -7.94 12.81 -15.81
C MET A 589 -7.63 11.67 -14.85
N GLN A 590 -8.63 11.10 -14.16
CA GLN A 590 -8.41 9.97 -13.25
C GLN A 590 -7.94 8.67 -13.98
N TYR A 591 -8.05 8.62 -15.31
CA TYR A 591 -7.57 7.51 -16.14
C TYR A 591 -6.37 7.89 -17.02
N ASP A 592 -5.79 9.07 -16.84
CA ASP A 592 -4.62 9.51 -17.62
C ASP A 592 -3.39 8.67 -17.26
N GLN A 593 -2.71 8.17 -18.29
CA GLN A 593 -1.52 7.31 -18.19
C GLN A 593 -0.28 7.97 -18.79
N THR A 594 -0.23 9.30 -18.79
CA THR A 594 0.89 10.05 -19.34
C THR A 594 1.82 10.50 -18.21
N THR A 595 3.11 10.16 -18.32
CA THR A 595 4.17 10.63 -17.41
C THR A 595 4.85 11.88 -17.97
N THR A 596 5.03 12.90 -17.13
CA THR A 596 5.83 14.10 -17.49
C THR A 596 7.33 13.83 -17.40
N PHE A 597 7.74 12.76 -16.71
CA PHE A 597 9.15 12.37 -16.56
C PHE A 597 9.82 12.02 -17.89
N ALA A 598 9.08 11.45 -18.85
CA ALA A 598 9.61 11.10 -20.16
C ALA A 598 10.22 12.33 -20.88
N ALA A 599 9.53 13.46 -20.85
CA ALA A 599 10.03 14.71 -21.45
C ALA A 599 11.28 15.25 -20.72
N LYS A 600 11.34 15.12 -19.40
CA LYS A 600 12.52 15.49 -18.59
C LYS A 600 13.72 14.60 -18.97
N LEU A 601 13.52 13.30 -19.06
CA LEU A 601 14.53 12.34 -19.50
C LEU A 601 15.04 12.65 -20.91
N GLN A 602 14.14 12.89 -21.85
CA GLN A 602 14.51 13.26 -23.23
C GLN A 602 15.35 14.54 -23.27
N THR A 603 14.97 15.55 -22.49
CA THR A 603 15.72 16.81 -22.37
C THR A 603 17.13 16.55 -21.87
N MET A 604 17.30 15.72 -20.85
CA MET A 604 18.62 15.34 -20.32
C MET A 604 19.44 14.57 -21.35
N LEU A 605 18.88 13.55 -22.01
CA LEU A 605 19.58 12.75 -23.01
C LEU A 605 20.02 13.56 -24.25
N GLN A 606 19.28 14.61 -24.60
CA GLN A 606 19.57 15.50 -25.72
C GLN A 606 20.47 16.71 -25.35
N ALA A 607 20.71 16.92 -24.07
CA ALA A 607 21.56 18.04 -23.64
C ALA A 607 22.97 17.89 -24.22
N PRO A 608 23.62 18.99 -24.72
CA PRO A 608 24.95 18.93 -25.35
C PRO A 608 26.01 18.25 -24.47
N GLY A 609 25.94 18.43 -23.15
CA GLY A 609 26.84 17.79 -22.18
C GLY A 609 26.60 16.30 -22.00
N MET A 610 25.47 15.74 -22.48
CA MET A 610 25.14 14.33 -22.40
C MET A 610 25.12 13.63 -23.75
N ALA A 611 24.56 14.25 -24.79
CA ALA A 611 24.32 13.59 -26.08
C ALA A 611 25.60 13.06 -26.76
N GLU A 612 26.63 13.87 -26.84
CA GLU A 612 27.92 13.47 -27.47
C GLU A 612 28.71 12.48 -26.58
N PRO A 613 28.87 12.69 -25.25
CA PRO A 613 29.47 11.68 -24.37
C PRO A 613 28.73 10.33 -24.39
N LEU A 614 27.40 10.33 -24.37
CA LEU A 614 26.62 9.09 -24.43
C LEU A 614 26.81 8.35 -25.76
N LYS A 615 26.84 9.06 -26.88
CA LYS A 615 27.15 8.46 -28.19
C LYS A 615 28.55 7.85 -28.20
N ALA A 616 29.54 8.57 -27.68
CA ALA A 616 30.92 8.06 -27.59
C ALA A 616 30.96 6.80 -26.69
N ALA A 617 30.26 6.80 -25.57
CA ALA A 617 30.18 5.64 -24.67
C ALA A 617 29.52 4.45 -25.37
N ILE A 618 28.42 4.66 -26.12
CA ILE A 618 27.79 3.60 -26.91
C ILE A 618 28.76 2.99 -27.93
N ASP A 619 29.58 3.82 -28.57
CA ASP A 619 30.56 3.37 -29.57
C ASP A 619 31.70 2.53 -28.96
N THR A 620 31.89 2.54 -27.65
CA THR A 620 32.86 1.68 -26.95
C THR A 620 32.32 0.29 -26.61
N LEU A 621 31.01 0.07 -26.64
CA LEU A 621 30.40 -1.22 -26.35
C LEU A 621 30.74 -2.26 -27.42
N ALA A 622 30.53 -3.54 -27.15
CA ALA A 622 30.60 -4.60 -28.16
C ALA A 622 29.50 -4.41 -29.23
N GLU A 623 29.74 -4.84 -30.47
CA GLU A 623 28.83 -4.58 -31.61
C GLU A 623 27.35 -4.97 -31.38
N PRO A 624 27.00 -6.10 -30.78
CA PRO A 624 25.60 -6.41 -30.50
C PRO A 624 24.98 -5.42 -29.50
N GLU A 625 25.75 -4.95 -28.51
CA GLU A 625 25.30 -4.01 -27.48
C GLU A 625 25.18 -2.58 -28.04
N GLN A 626 26.11 -2.16 -28.93
CA GLN A 626 26.00 -0.88 -29.62
C GLN A 626 24.67 -0.75 -30.36
N ARG A 627 24.29 -1.79 -31.11
CA ARG A 627 23.01 -1.82 -31.86
C ARG A 627 21.82 -1.71 -30.91
N ARG A 628 21.81 -2.50 -29.83
CA ARG A 628 20.75 -2.46 -28.82
C ARG A 628 20.66 -1.08 -28.15
N ALA A 629 21.79 -0.51 -27.76
CA ALA A 629 21.83 0.81 -27.12
C ALA A 629 21.30 1.91 -28.04
N ARG A 630 21.65 1.89 -29.34
CA ARG A 630 21.13 2.86 -30.33
C ARG A 630 19.63 2.66 -30.58
N GLU A 631 19.15 1.42 -30.63
CA GLU A 631 17.71 1.10 -30.71
C GLU A 631 16.95 1.67 -29.52
N ALA A 632 17.41 1.41 -28.29
CA ALA A 632 16.81 1.91 -27.06
C ALA A 632 16.81 3.45 -27.02
N LEU A 633 17.94 4.09 -27.27
CA LEU A 633 18.05 5.55 -27.28
C LEU A 633 17.08 6.17 -28.31
N SER A 634 17.02 5.64 -29.52
CA SER A 634 16.08 6.12 -30.54
C SER A 634 14.62 5.99 -30.08
N THR A 635 14.29 4.93 -29.35
CA THR A 635 12.94 4.70 -28.82
C THR A 635 12.62 5.70 -27.70
N LEU A 636 13.52 5.88 -26.75
CA LEU A 636 13.32 6.86 -25.65
C LEU A 636 13.15 8.29 -26.18
N LEU A 637 13.91 8.68 -27.19
CA LEU A 637 13.84 10.03 -27.76
C LEU A 637 12.55 10.32 -28.54
N ARG A 638 11.80 9.31 -28.97
CA ARG A 638 10.50 9.48 -29.67
C ARG A 638 9.28 9.17 -28.80
N PHE A 639 9.50 8.59 -27.61
CA PHE A 639 8.42 8.18 -26.71
C PHE A 639 7.56 9.36 -26.29
N ASP A 640 6.25 9.25 -26.44
CA ASP A 640 5.29 10.32 -26.15
C ASP A 640 4.90 10.45 -24.68
N GLY A 641 5.50 9.65 -23.80
CA GLY A 641 5.21 9.61 -22.37
C GLY A 641 3.94 8.83 -22.01
N ARG A 642 3.23 8.24 -22.97
CA ARG A 642 1.99 7.51 -22.70
C ARG A 642 2.23 6.04 -22.40
N LEU A 643 2.06 5.66 -21.15
CA LEU A 643 2.26 4.31 -20.62
C LEU A 643 1.02 3.43 -20.82
N ALA A 644 0.53 3.32 -22.05
CA ALA A 644 -0.60 2.45 -22.38
C ALA A 644 -0.19 0.96 -22.37
N ALA A 645 -1.06 0.07 -21.90
CA ALA A 645 -0.79 -1.36 -21.83
C ALA A 645 -0.34 -1.99 -23.17
N GLY A 646 -0.82 -1.49 -24.32
CA GLY A 646 -0.41 -1.95 -25.65
C GLY A 646 0.84 -1.26 -26.21
N SER A 647 1.48 -0.35 -25.49
CA SER A 647 2.64 0.40 -25.99
C SER A 647 3.93 -0.41 -25.88
N VAL A 648 4.64 -0.53 -26.99
CA VAL A 648 5.98 -1.12 -27.07
C VAL A 648 7.03 -0.15 -26.52
N ASP A 649 6.91 1.13 -26.86
CA ASP A 649 7.84 2.16 -26.41
C ASP A 649 7.77 2.35 -24.88
N ALA A 650 6.59 2.24 -24.28
CA ALA A 650 6.41 2.26 -22.81
C ALA A 650 7.13 1.09 -22.13
N ALA A 651 7.03 -0.12 -22.68
CA ALA A 651 7.71 -1.27 -22.11
C ALA A 651 9.24 -1.11 -22.12
N LEU A 652 9.79 -0.55 -23.20
CA LEU A 652 11.22 -0.28 -23.27
C LEU A 652 11.63 0.88 -22.34
N TYR A 653 10.81 1.92 -22.25
CA TYR A 653 11.05 3.04 -21.34
C TYR A 653 11.15 2.56 -19.87
N GLU A 654 10.18 1.79 -19.41
CA GLU A 654 10.18 1.25 -18.04
C GLU A 654 11.33 0.27 -17.80
N THR A 655 11.62 -0.58 -18.80
CA THR A 655 12.75 -1.50 -18.70
C THR A 655 14.08 -0.76 -18.66
N PHE A 656 14.22 0.35 -19.40
CA PHE A 656 15.41 1.20 -19.32
C PHE A 656 15.56 1.82 -17.92
N LEU A 657 14.50 2.35 -17.33
CA LEU A 657 14.57 2.93 -15.97
C LEU A 657 15.01 1.88 -14.94
N MET A 658 14.49 0.66 -15.04
CA MET A 658 14.89 -0.44 -14.18
C MET A 658 16.36 -0.84 -14.39
N GLU A 659 16.82 -0.95 -15.64
CA GLU A 659 18.21 -1.30 -15.93
C GLU A 659 19.18 -0.18 -15.56
N ALA A 660 18.79 1.08 -15.74
CA ALA A 660 19.62 2.21 -15.30
C ALA A 660 19.91 2.15 -13.80
N ALA A 661 18.90 1.84 -13.02
CA ALA A 661 19.06 1.67 -11.58
C ALA A 661 19.96 0.49 -11.22
N ARG A 662 19.79 -0.63 -11.91
CA ARG A 662 20.57 -1.86 -11.67
C ARG A 662 22.04 -1.65 -12.01
N GLN A 663 22.31 -1.00 -13.14
CA GLN A 663 23.68 -0.70 -13.57
C GLN A 663 24.36 0.35 -12.69
N THR A 664 23.58 1.18 -11.99
CA THR A 664 24.09 2.26 -11.13
C THR A 664 24.38 1.79 -9.71
N PHE A 665 23.62 0.82 -9.15
CA PHE A 665 23.66 0.58 -7.71
C PHE A 665 24.00 -0.86 -7.30
N LEU A 666 23.93 -1.87 -8.19
CA LEU A 666 24.11 -3.25 -7.78
C LEU A 666 25.51 -3.61 -7.32
N ASP A 667 26.53 -2.99 -7.88
CA ASP A 667 27.92 -3.26 -7.55
C ASP A 667 28.26 -2.82 -6.11
N GLU A 668 27.77 -1.65 -5.66
CA GLU A 668 27.97 -1.21 -4.28
C GLU A 668 26.98 -1.85 -3.30
N LEU A 669 25.69 -1.96 -3.67
CA LEU A 669 24.68 -2.48 -2.75
C LEU A 669 24.65 -4.01 -2.69
N GLY A 670 25.31 -4.66 -3.66
CA GLY A 670 25.33 -6.12 -3.80
C GLY A 670 24.21 -6.65 -4.69
N PRO A 671 24.21 -7.98 -4.98
CA PRO A 671 23.32 -8.57 -5.95
C PRO A 671 21.85 -8.39 -5.55
N GLU A 672 20.95 -8.56 -6.53
CA GLU A 672 19.52 -8.63 -6.28
C GLU A 672 19.20 -9.62 -5.16
N GLY A 673 18.37 -9.19 -4.21
CA GLY A 673 18.08 -9.99 -3.02
C GLY A 673 19.02 -9.75 -1.83
N SER A 674 20.14 -8.99 -1.98
CA SER A 674 20.91 -8.50 -0.83
C SER A 674 20.07 -7.56 0.04
N ALA A 675 20.43 -7.42 1.33
CA ALA A 675 19.70 -6.53 2.24
C ALA A 675 19.73 -5.08 1.78
N ALA A 676 20.90 -4.59 1.34
CA ALA A 676 21.05 -3.20 0.91
C ALA A 676 20.32 -2.89 -0.40
N TRP A 677 20.32 -3.83 -1.37
CA TRP A 677 19.53 -3.67 -2.59
C TRP A 677 18.03 -3.63 -2.27
N LYS A 678 17.53 -4.54 -1.42
CA LYS A 678 16.13 -4.52 -0.97
C LYS A 678 15.77 -3.22 -0.25
N ALA A 679 16.68 -2.72 0.60
CA ALA A 679 16.49 -1.44 1.28
C ALA A 679 16.37 -0.28 0.29
N LEU A 680 17.21 -0.23 -0.76
CA LEU A 680 17.08 0.77 -1.82
C LEU A 680 15.73 0.64 -2.53
N VAL A 681 15.33 -0.57 -2.89
CA VAL A 681 14.03 -0.84 -3.54
C VAL A 681 12.87 -0.34 -2.66
N GLU A 682 12.88 -0.60 -1.36
CA GLU A 682 11.84 -0.14 -0.44
C GLU A 682 11.86 1.40 -0.28
N ALA A 683 13.03 2.01 -0.10
CA ALA A 683 13.15 3.47 0.02
C ALA A 683 12.79 4.19 -1.28
N ALA A 684 13.25 3.69 -2.42
CA ALA A 684 12.97 4.27 -3.73
C ALA A 684 11.49 4.16 -4.11
N ASN A 685 10.80 3.09 -3.70
CA ASN A 685 9.35 2.95 -3.93
C ASN A 685 8.53 3.92 -3.09
N ALA A 686 9.06 4.39 -1.95
CA ALA A 686 8.38 5.37 -1.12
C ALA A 686 8.36 6.76 -1.77
N SER A 687 9.47 7.23 -2.35
CA SER A 687 9.59 8.57 -2.92
C SER A 687 10.04 8.62 -4.38
N TYR A 688 10.62 7.54 -4.89
CA TYR A 688 11.21 7.45 -6.25
C TYR A 688 12.41 8.39 -6.49
N SER A 689 12.94 9.00 -5.43
CA SER A 689 13.90 10.09 -5.54
C SER A 689 15.29 9.65 -6.02
N ALA A 690 15.85 8.59 -5.44
CA ALA A 690 17.24 8.21 -5.71
C ALA A 690 17.48 7.92 -7.20
N GLN A 691 16.57 7.20 -7.87
CA GLN A 691 16.68 6.90 -9.30
C GLN A 691 16.56 8.16 -10.17
N ALA A 692 15.54 8.98 -9.92
CA ALA A 692 15.29 10.18 -10.73
C ALA A 692 16.43 11.20 -10.58
N ASP A 693 16.95 11.38 -9.38
CA ASP A 693 18.08 12.26 -9.12
C ASP A 693 19.34 11.80 -9.85
N HIS A 694 19.66 10.50 -9.81
CA HIS A 694 20.81 9.97 -10.51
C HIS A 694 20.67 10.07 -12.03
N LEU A 695 19.49 9.79 -12.56
CA LEU A 695 19.25 9.93 -13.99
C LEU A 695 19.30 11.38 -14.46
N LEU A 696 18.72 12.29 -13.73
CA LEU A 696 18.52 13.67 -14.20
C LEU A 696 19.59 14.65 -13.69
N GLY A 697 20.04 14.55 -12.47
CA GLY A 697 20.77 15.65 -11.84
C GLY A 697 22.03 15.30 -11.05
N ARG A 698 22.42 14.04 -10.91
CA ARG A 698 23.58 13.63 -10.09
C ARG A 698 24.78 13.25 -10.96
N ASP A 699 25.30 14.17 -11.77
CA ASP A 699 26.42 13.89 -12.67
C ASP A 699 27.71 13.55 -11.95
N ASP A 700 27.91 14.05 -10.73
CA ASP A 700 29.06 13.83 -9.86
C ASP A 700 28.86 12.70 -8.83
N SER A 701 27.81 11.91 -8.96
CA SER A 701 27.54 10.80 -8.05
C SER A 701 28.64 9.74 -8.10
N PRO A 702 29.11 9.27 -6.93
CA PRO A 702 30.09 8.18 -6.88
C PRO A 702 29.51 6.83 -7.33
N PHE A 703 28.20 6.72 -7.53
CA PHE A 703 27.54 5.51 -8.01
C PHE A 703 27.58 5.36 -9.54
N TRP A 704 28.17 6.30 -10.28
CA TRP A 704 28.41 6.10 -11.72
C TRP A 704 29.65 5.24 -12.00
N ASP A 705 30.45 4.94 -10.98
CA ASP A 705 31.63 4.09 -11.09
C ASP A 705 31.26 2.65 -10.72
N ASP A 706 31.40 1.72 -11.66
CA ASP A 706 31.19 0.29 -11.38
C ASP A 706 32.44 -0.25 -10.67
N ILE A 707 32.39 -0.35 -9.34
CA ILE A 707 33.51 -0.81 -8.51
C ILE A 707 33.96 -2.25 -8.81
N GLY A 708 33.21 -3.00 -9.60
CA GLY A 708 33.59 -4.33 -10.09
C GLY A 708 34.51 -4.30 -11.29
N THR A 709 34.79 -3.14 -11.91
CA THR A 709 35.69 -2.98 -13.04
C THR A 709 36.98 -2.20 -12.64
N PRO A 710 38.07 -2.39 -13.36
CA PRO A 710 39.30 -1.64 -13.10
C PRO A 710 39.32 -0.21 -13.70
N GLN A 711 38.37 0.10 -14.57
CA GLN A 711 38.17 1.42 -15.17
C GLN A 711 37.19 2.22 -14.30
N GLN A 712 37.42 3.51 -14.22
CA GLN A 712 36.48 4.42 -13.63
C GLN A 712 35.46 4.82 -14.70
N GLU A 713 34.21 4.48 -14.48
CA GLU A 713 33.11 4.85 -15.35
C GLU A 713 32.51 6.21 -14.98
N ASP A 714 31.70 6.71 -15.88
CA ASP A 714 30.91 7.92 -15.71
C ASP A 714 29.43 7.68 -16.07
N LYS A 715 28.60 8.67 -15.82
CA LYS A 715 27.15 8.61 -16.11
C LYS A 715 26.85 8.20 -17.57
N PRO A 716 27.49 8.77 -18.62
CA PRO A 716 27.31 8.32 -20.00
C PRO A 716 27.63 6.83 -20.21
N ALA A 717 28.68 6.33 -19.60
CA ALA A 717 29.08 4.91 -19.72
C ALA A 717 28.02 3.98 -19.10
N ILE A 718 27.54 4.28 -17.91
CA ILE A 718 26.49 3.51 -17.23
C ILE A 718 25.17 3.58 -18.01
N LEU A 719 24.79 4.76 -18.52
CA LEU A 719 23.58 4.90 -19.32
C LEU A 719 23.69 4.12 -20.66
N ALA A 720 24.86 4.08 -21.30
CA ALA A 720 25.07 3.29 -22.51
C ALA A 720 24.88 1.78 -22.25
N ARG A 721 25.42 1.26 -21.15
CA ARG A 721 25.22 -0.13 -20.70
C ARG A 721 23.73 -0.39 -20.41
N SER A 722 23.05 0.55 -19.71
CA SER A 722 21.64 0.44 -19.35
C SER A 722 20.71 0.38 -20.58
N LEU A 723 21.01 1.19 -21.60
CA LEU A 723 20.30 1.17 -22.88
C LEU A 723 20.44 -0.21 -23.57
N ALA A 724 21.64 -0.76 -23.62
CA ALA A 724 21.87 -2.08 -24.23
C ALA A 724 21.19 -3.20 -23.41
N ALA A 725 21.31 -3.13 -22.08
CA ALA A 725 20.71 -4.09 -21.16
C ALA A 725 19.19 -4.11 -21.23
N SER A 726 18.53 -2.95 -21.40
CA SER A 726 17.09 -2.86 -21.52
C SER A 726 16.54 -3.67 -22.70
N VAL A 727 17.14 -3.54 -23.88
CA VAL A 727 16.76 -4.32 -25.05
C VAL A 727 17.03 -5.82 -24.84
N SER A 728 18.19 -6.15 -24.25
CA SER A 728 18.54 -7.56 -23.95
C SER A 728 17.54 -8.20 -22.99
N ARG A 729 17.09 -7.46 -21.98
CA ARG A 729 16.05 -7.92 -21.04
C ARG A 729 14.73 -8.16 -21.74
N MET A 730 14.31 -7.22 -22.60
CA MET A 730 13.07 -7.37 -23.37
C MET A 730 13.14 -8.59 -24.31
N GLU A 731 14.28 -8.82 -25.01
CA GLU A 731 14.52 -10.02 -25.81
C GLU A 731 14.40 -11.31 -25.00
N THR A 732 14.93 -11.30 -23.79
CA THR A 732 14.88 -12.45 -22.87
C THR A 732 13.46 -12.70 -22.35
N ALA A 733 12.74 -11.64 -21.97
CA ALA A 733 11.41 -11.75 -21.36
C ALA A 733 10.31 -12.04 -22.39
N LEU A 734 10.35 -11.42 -23.57
CA LEU A 734 9.26 -11.42 -24.54
C LEU A 734 9.67 -11.96 -25.93
N GLY A 735 10.93 -12.39 -26.11
CA GLY A 735 11.46 -12.91 -27.35
C GLY A 735 11.92 -11.83 -28.34
N ALA A 736 12.32 -12.24 -29.54
CA ALA A 736 12.95 -11.36 -30.53
C ALA A 736 11.93 -10.51 -31.34
N ASP A 737 10.65 -10.85 -31.27
CA ASP A 737 9.59 -10.10 -31.96
C ASP A 737 9.25 -8.81 -31.23
N ARG A 738 9.70 -7.67 -31.76
CA ARG A 738 9.48 -6.32 -31.16
C ARG A 738 8.00 -5.98 -31.02
N SER A 739 7.13 -6.49 -31.89
CA SER A 739 5.68 -6.21 -31.83
C SER A 739 5.01 -6.85 -30.61
N ALA A 740 5.62 -7.86 -30.03
CA ALA A 740 5.16 -8.52 -28.81
C ALA A 740 5.55 -7.76 -27.51
N TRP A 741 6.41 -6.76 -27.60
CA TRP A 741 6.94 -6.02 -26.45
C TRP A 741 5.94 -5.01 -25.88
N GLN A 742 4.72 -5.45 -25.64
CA GLN A 742 3.70 -4.56 -25.07
C GLN A 742 3.87 -4.42 -23.55
N TRP A 743 3.70 -3.21 -23.04
CA TRP A 743 3.82 -2.92 -21.62
C TRP A 743 2.96 -3.85 -20.76
N GLY A 744 1.71 -4.07 -21.12
CA GLY A 744 0.79 -4.96 -20.41
C GLY A 744 1.12 -6.46 -20.48
N GLN A 745 2.17 -6.88 -21.21
CA GLN A 745 2.71 -8.24 -21.10
C GLN A 745 3.63 -8.41 -19.90
N LEU A 746 4.28 -7.33 -19.47
CA LEU A 746 5.15 -7.30 -18.30
C LEU A 746 4.40 -6.77 -17.08
N HIS A 747 3.47 -5.84 -17.28
CA HIS A 747 2.80 -5.07 -16.26
C HIS A 747 1.33 -5.47 -16.15
N THR A 748 0.94 -6.05 -15.02
CA THR A 748 -0.38 -6.64 -14.86
C THR A 748 -1.01 -6.33 -13.50
N TYR A 749 -2.34 -6.24 -13.48
CA TYR A 749 -3.14 -6.24 -12.25
C TYR A 749 -3.44 -7.67 -11.82
N THR A 750 -3.06 -8.01 -10.59
CA THR A 750 -3.46 -9.27 -9.95
C THR A 750 -4.00 -8.99 -8.56
N TRP A 751 -5.32 -9.06 -8.40
CA TRP A 751 -5.97 -8.88 -7.10
C TRP A 751 -5.83 -10.14 -6.27
N LYS A 752 -4.98 -10.12 -5.26
CA LYS A 752 -4.77 -11.24 -4.34
C LYS A 752 -5.60 -11.06 -3.07
N SER A 753 -6.27 -12.12 -2.64
CA SER A 753 -6.99 -12.12 -1.37
C SER A 753 -6.02 -12.06 -0.18
N GLY A 754 -6.47 -11.52 0.96
CA GLY A 754 -5.67 -11.54 2.18
C GLY A 754 -5.23 -12.96 2.60
N THR A 755 -6.05 -13.95 2.33
CA THR A 755 -5.72 -15.37 2.58
C THR A 755 -4.58 -15.85 1.69
N THR A 756 -4.62 -15.52 0.39
CA THR A 756 -3.53 -15.86 -0.55
C THR A 756 -2.24 -15.13 -0.18
N GLN A 757 -2.32 -13.88 0.26
CA GLN A 757 -1.15 -13.12 0.72
C GLN A 757 -0.53 -13.70 2.00
N LEU A 758 -1.32 -14.27 2.89
CA LEU A 758 -0.84 -14.95 4.08
C LEU A 758 -0.27 -16.36 3.82
N ALA A 759 -0.63 -16.98 2.70
CA ALA A 759 -0.24 -18.35 2.38
C ALA A 759 1.27 -18.65 2.46
N PRO A 760 2.18 -17.75 2.00
CA PRO A 760 3.63 -17.98 2.12
C PRO A 760 4.11 -18.21 3.56
N TYR A 761 3.43 -17.64 4.54
CA TYR A 761 3.77 -17.67 5.96
C TYR A 761 3.08 -18.82 6.72
N MET A 762 2.17 -19.52 6.07
CA MET A 762 1.44 -20.65 6.66
C MET A 762 2.20 -21.98 6.53
N SER A 763 1.72 -23.01 7.23
CA SER A 763 2.27 -24.36 7.11
C SER A 763 2.19 -24.90 5.67
N PRO A 764 3.08 -25.82 5.26
CA PRO A 764 3.06 -26.35 3.88
C PRO A 764 1.71 -26.93 3.44
N SER A 765 0.98 -27.59 4.35
CA SER A 765 -0.34 -28.16 4.07
C SER A 765 -1.41 -27.08 3.87
N GLN A 766 -1.40 -26.02 4.68
CA GLN A 766 -2.32 -24.89 4.53
C GLN A 766 -2.02 -24.15 3.23
N ARG A 767 -0.75 -23.87 2.92
CA ARG A 767 -0.32 -23.25 1.67
C ARG A 767 -0.78 -24.05 0.46
N ALA A 768 -0.58 -25.36 0.46
CA ALA A 768 -1.04 -26.23 -0.63
C ALA A 768 -2.56 -26.16 -0.81
N GLY A 769 -3.32 -26.15 0.29
CA GLY A 769 -4.78 -26.00 0.26
C GLY A 769 -5.22 -24.66 -0.33
N ILE A 770 -4.58 -23.55 0.07
CA ILE A 770 -4.89 -22.21 -0.44
C ILE A 770 -4.52 -22.11 -1.93
N ASN A 771 -3.34 -22.60 -2.32
CA ASN A 771 -2.92 -22.60 -3.72
C ASN A 771 -3.87 -23.39 -4.62
N ALA A 772 -4.50 -24.45 -4.11
CA ALA A 772 -5.49 -25.22 -4.87
C ALA A 772 -6.79 -24.44 -5.17
N ILE A 773 -7.07 -23.39 -4.40
CA ILE A 773 -8.28 -22.57 -4.53
C ILE A 773 -7.99 -21.09 -4.86
N ASN A 774 -6.72 -20.74 -5.15
CA ASN A 774 -6.35 -19.36 -5.43
C ASN A 774 -7.14 -18.76 -6.60
N GLY A 775 -7.45 -19.53 -7.65
CA GLY A 775 -8.30 -19.08 -8.76
C GLY A 775 -9.75 -18.71 -8.34
N TYR A 776 -10.21 -19.20 -7.19
CA TYR A 776 -11.49 -18.79 -6.58
C TYR A 776 -11.34 -17.51 -5.74
N LEU A 777 -10.19 -17.33 -5.09
CA LEU A 777 -9.91 -16.21 -4.19
C LEU A 777 -9.38 -14.98 -4.94
N ASP A 778 -8.52 -15.15 -5.91
CA ASP A 778 -7.81 -14.09 -6.62
C ASP A 778 -8.44 -13.77 -7.97
N ARG A 779 -8.10 -12.62 -8.55
CA ARG A 779 -8.51 -12.21 -9.91
C ARG A 779 -7.31 -11.65 -10.66
N GLY A 780 -7.27 -11.88 -11.96
CA GLY A 780 -6.18 -11.49 -12.85
C GLY A 780 -5.37 -12.70 -13.35
N PRO A 781 -4.21 -12.49 -13.99
CA PRO A 781 -3.67 -11.17 -14.35
C PRO A 781 -4.46 -10.48 -15.46
N VAL A 782 -4.54 -9.15 -15.41
CA VAL A 782 -5.11 -8.28 -16.42
C VAL A 782 -4.05 -7.27 -16.83
N ALA A 783 -3.85 -7.06 -18.14
CA ALA A 783 -2.88 -6.09 -18.64
C ALA A 783 -3.12 -4.70 -18.05
N ALA A 784 -2.08 -4.08 -17.51
CA ALA A 784 -2.09 -2.77 -16.90
C ALA A 784 -1.32 -1.76 -17.75
N GLY A 785 -1.72 -0.50 -17.68
CA GLY A 785 -0.97 0.64 -18.18
C GLY A 785 -0.75 1.64 -17.06
N GLY A 786 0.12 2.62 -17.27
CA GLY A 786 0.56 3.56 -16.25
C GLY A 786 1.74 3.04 -15.44
N ASP A 787 2.17 3.83 -14.47
CA ASP A 787 3.20 3.56 -13.48
C ASP A 787 2.91 4.39 -12.20
N HIS A 788 3.91 4.63 -11.35
CA HIS A 788 3.77 5.48 -10.15
C HIS A 788 3.76 6.97 -10.46
N SER A 789 4.21 7.41 -11.64
CA SER A 789 4.29 8.82 -12.06
C SER A 789 3.05 9.29 -12.83
N THR A 790 2.14 8.40 -13.20
CA THR A 790 0.90 8.72 -13.93
C THR A 790 -0.27 8.99 -12.99
N LEU A 791 -1.29 9.74 -13.44
CA LEU A 791 -2.48 10.02 -12.62
C LEU A 791 -3.28 8.74 -12.34
N ASN A 792 -3.46 7.89 -13.35
CA ASN A 792 -3.95 6.54 -13.16
C ASN A 792 -2.80 5.65 -12.66
N VAL A 793 -2.46 5.81 -11.38
CA VAL A 793 -1.32 5.10 -10.80
C VAL A 793 -1.47 3.60 -10.96
N SER A 794 -0.42 2.97 -11.43
CA SER A 794 -0.27 1.53 -11.54
C SER A 794 1.16 1.19 -11.15
N ALA A 795 1.49 1.46 -9.88
CA ALA A 795 2.88 1.34 -9.44
C ALA A 795 3.29 -0.13 -9.32
N TYR A 796 4.50 -0.42 -9.76
CA TYR A 796 5.18 -1.70 -9.57
C TYR A 796 6.34 -1.52 -8.58
N ARG A 797 6.85 -2.61 -8.02
CA ARG A 797 8.03 -2.56 -7.15
C ARG A 797 9.29 -2.49 -7.99
N TRP A 798 9.77 -1.29 -8.12
CA TRP A 798 11.02 -1.00 -8.83
C TRP A 798 12.19 -1.82 -8.25
N GLY A 799 12.97 -2.44 -9.12
CA GLY A 799 14.07 -3.33 -8.75
C GLY A 799 13.67 -4.80 -8.51
N ASP A 800 12.38 -5.13 -8.45
CA ASP A 800 11.87 -6.50 -8.30
C ASP A 800 11.30 -7.02 -9.63
N ASN A 801 10.09 -6.61 -9.97
CA ASN A 801 9.39 -6.97 -11.19
C ASN A 801 8.42 -5.86 -11.60
N PHE A 802 7.69 -6.05 -12.72
CA PHE A 802 6.72 -5.08 -13.19
C PHE A 802 5.28 -5.35 -12.75
N ASP A 803 5.04 -6.31 -11.85
CA ASP A 803 3.70 -6.58 -11.35
C ASP A 803 3.16 -5.38 -10.56
N THR A 804 1.94 -4.97 -10.87
CA THR A 804 1.30 -3.86 -10.17
C THR A 804 1.03 -4.23 -8.71
N TRP A 805 1.42 -3.36 -7.80
CA TRP A 805 1.13 -3.53 -6.38
C TRP A 805 0.31 -2.40 -5.77
N LEU A 806 0.28 -1.21 -6.38
CA LEU A 806 -0.44 -0.01 -5.90
C LEU A 806 -1.32 0.55 -7.00
N ILE A 807 -2.60 0.80 -6.69
CA ILE A 807 -3.60 1.28 -7.66
C ILE A 807 -4.56 2.29 -7.03
N PRO A 808 -5.31 3.09 -7.82
CA PRO A 808 -6.47 3.83 -7.33
C PRO A 808 -7.50 2.87 -6.71
N ALA A 809 -7.45 2.70 -5.38
CA ALA A 809 -8.31 1.77 -4.66
C ALA A 809 -9.77 2.22 -4.62
N MET A 810 -10.02 3.51 -4.76
CA MET A 810 -11.34 4.11 -4.96
C MET A 810 -11.23 5.36 -5.82
N ARG A 811 -12.33 5.79 -6.44
CA ARG A 811 -12.48 7.07 -7.13
C ARG A 811 -13.78 7.73 -6.72
N ILE A 812 -13.73 9.03 -6.43
CA ILE A 812 -14.89 9.86 -6.09
C ILE A 812 -14.81 11.13 -6.93
N ILE A 813 -15.96 11.57 -7.44
CA ILE A 813 -16.16 12.89 -8.03
C ILE A 813 -17.43 13.48 -7.43
N VAL A 814 -17.34 14.73 -6.98
CA VAL A 814 -18.48 15.54 -6.54
C VAL A 814 -18.56 16.75 -7.45
N ASP A 815 -19.50 16.75 -8.40
CA ASP A 815 -19.75 17.84 -9.34
C ASP A 815 -21.03 18.56 -8.95
N PHE A 816 -20.89 19.75 -8.39
CA PHE A 816 -22.02 20.57 -7.92
C PHE A 816 -22.91 21.11 -9.04
N GLY A 817 -22.50 20.95 -10.30
CA GLY A 817 -23.32 21.26 -11.48
C GLY A 817 -24.29 20.15 -11.87
N ARG A 818 -24.19 18.97 -11.27
CA ARG A 818 -25.07 17.81 -11.55
C ARG A 818 -26.31 17.81 -10.65
N ASP A 819 -27.35 17.17 -11.13
CA ASP A 819 -28.58 16.94 -10.35
C ASP A 819 -28.33 16.08 -9.11
N GLU A 820 -27.51 15.01 -9.26
CA GLU A 820 -26.94 14.20 -8.17
C GLU A 820 -25.41 14.36 -8.23
N PRO A 821 -24.85 15.17 -7.32
CA PRO A 821 -23.46 15.60 -7.41
C PRO A 821 -22.45 14.46 -7.33
N MET A 822 -22.68 13.48 -6.46
CA MET A 822 -21.67 12.47 -6.13
C MET A 822 -21.77 11.23 -7.02
N ILE A 823 -20.62 10.84 -7.58
CA ILE A 823 -20.39 9.54 -8.19
C ILE A 823 -19.13 8.92 -7.57
N GLY A 824 -19.08 7.58 -7.53
CA GLY A 824 -17.93 6.87 -6.96
C GLY A 824 -17.76 5.47 -7.52
N LEU A 825 -16.57 4.91 -7.32
CA LEU A 825 -16.17 3.62 -7.87
C LEU A 825 -15.11 2.96 -6.97
N ASN A 826 -15.29 1.67 -6.68
CA ASN A 826 -14.32 0.86 -5.94
C ASN A 826 -13.50 -0.01 -6.91
N SER A 827 -12.26 -0.32 -6.56
CA SER A 827 -11.39 -1.17 -7.39
C SER A 827 -11.73 -2.67 -7.33
N THR A 828 -12.58 -3.08 -6.39
CA THR A 828 -13.09 -4.46 -6.26
C THR A 828 -14.59 -4.45 -5.99
N GLY A 829 -15.18 -5.60 -5.65
CA GLY A 829 -16.54 -5.64 -5.17
C GLY A 829 -16.70 -5.08 -3.75
N GLN A 830 -17.94 -4.85 -3.35
CA GLN A 830 -18.30 -4.36 -2.02
C GLN A 830 -18.03 -5.40 -0.92
N SER A 831 -18.23 -6.68 -1.22
CA SER A 831 -18.07 -7.77 -0.28
C SER A 831 -16.64 -8.34 -0.29
N GLY A 832 -16.12 -8.67 0.90
CA GLY A 832 -14.90 -9.46 1.06
C GLY A 832 -15.13 -10.97 1.12
N ASN A 833 -16.40 -11.42 1.05
CA ASN A 833 -16.72 -12.84 1.04
C ASN A 833 -16.65 -13.40 -0.38
N PRO A 834 -15.76 -14.37 -0.67
CA PRO A 834 -15.58 -14.92 -2.01
C PRO A 834 -16.84 -15.55 -2.62
N ALA A 835 -17.77 -16.04 -1.80
CA ALA A 835 -19.06 -16.58 -2.25
C ALA A 835 -20.07 -15.50 -2.67
N SER A 836 -19.80 -14.23 -2.40
CA SER A 836 -20.71 -13.13 -2.73
C SER A 836 -20.64 -12.77 -4.22
N PRO A 837 -21.78 -12.50 -4.88
CA PRO A 837 -21.77 -11.94 -6.23
C PRO A 837 -21.08 -10.57 -6.29
N HIS A 838 -21.01 -9.87 -5.14
CA HIS A 838 -20.34 -8.58 -5.01
C HIS A 838 -18.90 -8.69 -4.48
N TYR A 839 -18.20 -9.79 -4.76
CA TYR A 839 -16.80 -9.98 -4.39
C TYR A 839 -15.86 -9.29 -5.39
N ALA A 840 -16.12 -9.45 -6.68
CA ALA A 840 -15.24 -9.00 -7.76
C ALA A 840 -15.94 -8.17 -8.85
N ASP A 841 -17.25 -7.98 -8.78
CA ASP A 841 -18.08 -7.35 -9.80
C ASP A 841 -17.76 -5.86 -10.05
N GLY A 842 -17.09 -5.20 -9.11
CA GLY A 842 -16.59 -3.84 -9.28
C GLY A 842 -15.37 -3.72 -10.17
N ILE A 843 -14.60 -4.81 -10.39
CA ILE A 843 -13.33 -4.77 -11.14
C ILE A 843 -13.56 -4.32 -12.60
N GLU A 844 -14.56 -4.90 -13.28
CA GLU A 844 -14.87 -4.53 -14.66
C GLU A 844 -15.32 -3.06 -14.77
N ALA A 845 -16.15 -2.61 -13.84
CA ALA A 845 -16.57 -1.21 -13.77
C ALA A 845 -15.37 -0.29 -13.53
N TRP A 846 -14.45 -0.69 -12.64
CA TRP A 846 -13.23 0.08 -12.35
C TRP A 846 -12.30 0.17 -13.56
N LEU A 847 -12.10 -0.90 -14.30
CA LEU A 847 -11.28 -0.91 -15.52
C LEU A 847 -11.86 -0.03 -16.62
N LYS A 848 -13.20 0.12 -16.69
CA LYS A 848 -13.92 0.82 -17.77
C LYS A 848 -14.48 2.20 -17.39
N GLY A 849 -14.29 2.67 -16.16
CA GLY A 849 -14.83 3.96 -15.70
C GLY A 849 -16.34 3.94 -15.44
N GLY A 850 -16.88 2.82 -14.98
CA GLY A 850 -18.30 2.62 -14.67
C GLY A 850 -18.71 3.17 -13.30
N TYR A 851 -18.67 4.49 -13.12
CA TYR A 851 -19.03 5.13 -11.84
C TYR A 851 -20.49 4.94 -11.46
N MET A 852 -20.74 4.71 -10.17
CA MET A 852 -22.07 4.64 -9.58
C MET A 852 -22.48 5.98 -8.98
N SER A 853 -23.75 6.37 -9.16
CA SER A 853 -24.32 7.55 -8.54
C SER A 853 -24.79 7.29 -7.11
N PHE A 854 -24.62 8.27 -6.23
CA PHE A 854 -25.14 8.29 -4.86
C PHE A 854 -26.19 9.38 -4.73
N PRO A 855 -27.48 9.07 -4.96
CA PRO A 855 -28.55 10.09 -5.02
C PRO A 855 -28.90 10.60 -3.63
N PHE A 856 -29.01 11.93 -3.52
CA PHE A 856 -29.46 12.62 -2.32
C PHE A 856 -30.95 13.01 -2.38
N LYS A 857 -31.52 13.08 -3.58
CA LYS A 857 -32.96 13.34 -3.79
C LYS A 857 -33.76 12.05 -3.60
N SER A 858 -34.85 12.14 -2.82
CA SER A 858 -35.62 10.95 -2.46
C SER A 858 -36.21 10.24 -3.68
N GLU A 859 -36.63 10.97 -4.71
CA GLU A 859 -37.18 10.45 -5.97
C GLU A 859 -36.17 9.64 -6.83
N ASN A 860 -34.88 9.76 -6.56
CA ASN A 860 -33.84 9.04 -7.29
C ASN A 860 -33.32 7.79 -6.56
N LEU A 861 -33.67 7.64 -5.29
CA LEU A 861 -33.17 6.51 -4.47
C LEU A 861 -33.61 5.16 -5.02
N ASP A 862 -34.88 5.01 -5.36
CA ASP A 862 -35.42 3.75 -5.87
C ASP A 862 -34.85 3.37 -7.25
N LYS A 863 -34.42 4.37 -8.04
CA LYS A 863 -33.78 4.13 -9.34
C LYS A 863 -32.41 3.48 -9.19
N VAL A 864 -31.67 3.82 -8.12
CA VAL A 864 -30.31 3.33 -7.88
C VAL A 864 -30.31 2.11 -6.97
N TYR A 865 -31.10 2.13 -5.89
CA TYR A 865 -31.06 1.08 -4.85
C TYR A 865 -32.23 0.07 -4.97
N GLY A 866 -33.16 0.28 -5.87
CA GLY A 866 -34.38 -0.55 -5.95
C GLY A 866 -35.23 -0.46 -4.69
N THR A 867 -36.20 -1.36 -4.60
CA THR A 867 -37.14 -1.41 -3.48
C THR A 867 -36.88 -2.57 -2.51
N GLN A 868 -36.05 -3.55 -2.89
CA GLN A 868 -35.69 -4.66 -2.03
C GLN A 868 -34.82 -4.17 -0.87
N ARG A 869 -35.16 -4.59 0.34
CA ARG A 869 -34.48 -4.18 1.56
C ARG A 869 -34.40 -5.27 2.61
N LEU A 870 -33.30 -5.25 3.36
CA LEU A 870 -33.23 -5.90 4.66
C LEU A 870 -33.66 -4.88 5.73
N LEU A 871 -34.70 -5.22 6.48
CA LEU A 871 -35.21 -4.39 7.56
C LEU A 871 -34.78 -4.98 8.90
N LEU A 872 -33.90 -4.30 9.61
CA LEU A 872 -33.54 -4.59 10.99
C LEU A 872 -34.56 -3.88 11.90
N THR A 873 -35.26 -4.61 12.75
CA THR A 873 -36.26 -4.04 13.68
C THR A 873 -35.83 -4.27 15.12
N PRO A 874 -36.18 -3.36 16.07
CA PRO A 874 -35.95 -3.62 17.47
C PRO A 874 -36.59 -4.96 17.89
N ALA A 875 -35.82 -5.81 18.59
CA ALA A 875 -36.40 -7.02 19.16
C ALA A 875 -37.40 -6.66 20.28
N PRO A 876 -38.45 -7.45 20.49
CA PRO A 876 -39.30 -7.31 21.67
C PRO A 876 -38.45 -7.33 22.96
N LYS A 877 -38.75 -6.44 23.89
CA LYS A 877 -38.09 -6.35 25.20
C LYS A 877 -38.44 -7.57 26.07
#